data_05b4f2fdd8ff09b5ee98f6ade2d296a5
#
_entry.id   05b4f2fdd8ff09b5ee98f6ade2d296a5
#
_cell.length_a   1.000
_cell.length_b   1.000
_cell.length_c   1.000
_cell.angle_alpha   90.00
_cell.angle_beta   90.00
_cell.angle_gamma   90.00
#
_symmetry.space_group_name_H-M   'P 1'
#
loop_
_entity.id
_entity.type
_entity.pdbx_description
1 polymer ?
#
loop_
_entity_poly.entity_id
_entity_poly.type
_entity_poly.pdbx_seq_one_letter_code
_entity_poly.pdbx_strand_id
1 'polypeptide(L)'
;MKFGILGPVEVTVGGRPLEVGGARARAVLATLIVHANHVVAADQLIDELWPGRPADKAAASLQVRLSGLRKLLRTAADAEDRDDREDRLTTQPPGYRLRVAPSELDARRFEDLVAEGNKALAVGDAAAALDHLDEALSLWRGPALAGIDAPSARSEAARLEELRLAATESRGDALLRSGRLADVIAELETLTKAYPLRERLWYQRMLALYQSDRQADALRAYLDVRATLATELGIEPGPLLRDLQARILRQDPDLHTAAQARDRLPGRPGNGAVPQIRYARTPDGVHIAYQVLGQGGRDIIFVPGLMSHLDLLWEDVETAGFFRRLATLGRLILFDKRDTGLSDRAVGDSTLEERMGDVLAVMRAAGSRRAVLFGYSEGAPMSILFTATYPRRVSALVLGSAAARWSPAPDYPCGRDTPPMFEAMSDIAANRWGQGETIEWYLPSRSASPHARELFARFERLAVSPGAFLRMLAMIREIDVRAALPAISVPTLVIHRLGDRITSPCHGRFLAAHIDGARYFEQPGDHSLRFAGSGDSDALFGEIADFLAAGAAPDSEPGHILATVLHVRTPPSEAAARLVARHGGQPLAGPGQAVLATFSTPGQAIRCAQALGVIGAAACGIHSGEVTLDRDGVRGAAVHITACVAALARPGEIVVSRTVRDLLAGAGYVFIDRGSHRLGDSAEEWQLFAVAPG
;
A
#
# COMPACT_ATOMS: atom_id res chain seq x y z
N MET A 1 37.64 -34.76 10.94
CA MET A 1 38.49 -33.90 11.79
C MET A 1 38.06 -32.45 11.62
N LYS A 2 37.99 -31.66 12.72
CA LYS A 2 37.66 -30.22 12.65
C LYS A 2 38.72 -29.41 13.38
N PHE A 3 39.01 -28.22 12.86
CA PHE A 3 39.96 -27.28 13.42
C PHE A 3 39.19 -26.03 13.91
N GLY A 4 39.46 -25.65 15.16
CA GLY A 4 38.80 -24.52 15.80
C GLY A 4 39.78 -23.42 16.14
N ILE A 5 39.47 -22.19 15.70
CA ILE A 5 40.21 -20.95 16.02
C ILE A 5 39.31 -19.83 16.53
N LEU A 6 38.01 -20.04 16.55
CA LEU A 6 37.01 -19.09 17.13
C LEU A 6 36.95 -19.23 18.67
N GLY A 7 38.10 -19.20 19.28
CA GLY A 7 38.41 -19.42 20.69
C GLY A 7 39.84 -19.92 20.89
N PRO A 8 40.14 -20.63 22.01
CA PRO A 8 41.38 -21.36 22.12
C PRO A 8 41.53 -22.37 20.97
N VAL A 9 42.76 -22.48 20.44
CA VAL A 9 43.03 -23.42 19.33
C VAL A 9 42.76 -24.85 19.76
N GLU A 10 41.88 -25.52 19.01
CA GLU A 10 41.53 -26.91 19.24
C GLU A 10 41.44 -27.72 17.95
N VAL A 11 41.61 -29.01 18.06
CA VAL A 11 41.35 -29.99 17.02
C VAL A 11 40.38 -31.03 17.59
N THR A 12 39.30 -31.34 16.85
CA THR A 12 38.36 -32.38 17.26
C THR A 12 38.24 -33.47 16.19
N VAL A 13 38.06 -34.72 16.65
CA VAL A 13 37.86 -35.90 15.81
C VAL A 13 36.67 -36.68 16.34
N GLY A 14 35.67 -36.92 15.51
CA GLY A 14 34.43 -37.54 15.93
C GLY A 14 33.74 -36.83 17.12
N GLY A 15 33.91 -35.49 17.23
CA GLY A 15 33.37 -34.67 18.32
C GLY A 15 34.18 -34.71 19.62
N ARG A 16 35.33 -35.39 19.67
CA ARG A 16 36.21 -35.45 20.83
C ARG A 16 37.45 -34.58 20.64
N PRO A 17 37.83 -33.76 21.64
CA PRO A 17 39.00 -32.90 21.55
C PRO A 17 40.28 -33.74 21.57
N LEU A 18 41.28 -33.32 20.74
CA LEU A 18 42.62 -33.87 20.76
C LEU A 18 43.54 -32.97 21.59
N GLU A 19 44.42 -33.58 22.39
CA GLU A 19 45.45 -32.85 23.11
C GLU A 19 46.59 -32.44 22.20
N VAL A 20 46.59 -31.19 21.73
CA VAL A 20 47.62 -30.65 20.81
C VAL A 20 48.98 -30.46 21.46
N GLY A 21 49.10 -30.73 22.74
CA GLY A 21 50.36 -30.56 23.49
C GLY A 21 50.54 -29.14 24.03
N GLY A 22 51.79 -28.77 24.39
CA GLY A 22 52.09 -27.50 25.06
C GLY A 22 51.92 -26.24 24.17
N ALA A 23 52.02 -25.06 24.80
CA ALA A 23 51.74 -23.77 24.18
C ALA A 23 52.46 -23.55 22.81
N ARG A 24 53.71 -23.98 22.69
CA ARG A 24 54.47 -23.85 21.42
C ARG A 24 53.93 -24.76 20.31
N ALA A 25 53.46 -25.95 20.62
CA ALA A 25 52.84 -26.81 19.60
C ALA A 25 51.51 -26.23 19.11
N ARG A 26 50.71 -25.68 20.03
CA ARG A 26 49.48 -24.96 19.68
C ARG A 26 49.77 -23.71 18.81
N ALA A 27 50.86 -22.96 19.12
CA ALA A 27 51.22 -21.80 18.32
C ALA A 27 51.67 -22.19 16.89
N VAL A 28 52.46 -23.25 16.73
CA VAL A 28 52.84 -23.78 15.39
C VAL A 28 51.58 -24.20 14.63
N LEU A 29 50.65 -24.93 15.27
CA LEU A 29 49.41 -25.36 14.63
C LEU A 29 48.54 -24.17 14.26
N ALA A 30 48.39 -23.18 15.14
CA ALA A 30 47.64 -21.95 14.88
C ALA A 30 48.14 -21.23 13.63
N THR A 31 49.43 -20.98 13.55
CA THR A 31 50.04 -20.29 12.35
C THR A 31 49.80 -21.12 11.08
N LEU A 32 49.90 -22.43 11.14
CA LEU A 32 49.62 -23.33 10.02
C LEU A 32 48.12 -23.34 9.64
N ILE A 33 47.18 -23.22 10.61
CA ILE A 33 45.72 -23.10 10.34
C ILE A 33 45.39 -21.74 9.70
N VAL A 34 45.97 -20.65 10.21
CA VAL A 34 45.81 -19.30 9.63
C VAL A 34 46.20 -19.28 8.16
N HIS A 35 47.27 -20.01 7.80
CA HIS A 35 47.75 -20.17 6.42
C HIS A 35 47.32 -21.53 5.80
N ALA A 36 46.19 -22.07 6.20
CA ALA A 36 45.70 -23.38 5.71
C ALA A 36 45.74 -23.46 4.17
N ASN A 37 46.23 -24.62 3.67
CA ASN A 37 46.39 -24.92 2.25
C ASN A 37 47.51 -24.14 1.51
N HIS A 38 48.22 -23.23 2.19
CA HIS A 38 49.36 -22.53 1.67
C HIS A 38 50.64 -23.03 2.33
N VAL A 39 51.78 -22.87 1.62
CA VAL A 39 53.10 -23.21 2.16
C VAL A 39 53.55 -22.06 3.04
N VAL A 40 53.84 -22.34 4.31
CA VAL A 40 54.46 -21.40 5.23
C VAL A 40 55.93 -21.71 5.30
N ALA A 41 56.79 -20.73 4.97
CA ALA A 41 58.25 -20.93 4.98
C ALA A 41 58.75 -21.27 6.38
N ALA A 42 59.75 -22.14 6.46
CA ALA A 42 60.31 -22.54 7.75
C ALA A 42 60.91 -21.35 8.53
N ASP A 43 61.54 -20.43 7.83
CA ASP A 43 62.11 -19.22 8.42
C ASP A 43 61.02 -18.30 8.99
N GLN A 44 59.89 -18.14 8.27
CA GLN A 44 58.71 -17.40 8.77
C GLN A 44 58.17 -18.00 10.07
N LEU A 45 58.01 -19.32 10.15
CA LEU A 45 57.60 -20.00 11.39
C LEU A 45 58.56 -19.77 12.52
N ILE A 46 59.88 -19.76 12.23
CA ILE A 46 60.92 -19.54 13.22
C ILE A 46 60.87 -18.09 13.73
N ASP A 47 60.81 -17.14 12.84
CA ASP A 47 60.79 -15.70 13.17
C ASP A 47 59.55 -15.32 14.00
N GLU A 48 58.39 -15.86 13.62
CA GLU A 48 57.15 -15.59 14.35
C GLU A 48 57.07 -16.23 15.73
N LEU A 49 57.59 -17.47 15.87
CA LEU A 49 57.35 -18.29 17.09
C LEU A 49 58.57 -18.34 18.05
N TRP A 50 59.75 -17.97 17.58
CA TRP A 50 60.99 -17.93 18.38
C TRP A 50 61.80 -16.66 18.17
N PRO A 51 61.21 -15.46 18.30
CA PRO A 51 61.93 -14.23 18.09
C PRO A 51 63.18 -14.13 18.98
N GLY A 52 64.35 -13.79 18.37
CA GLY A 52 65.60 -13.61 19.09
C GLY A 52 66.33 -14.91 19.53
N ARG A 53 65.83 -16.09 19.13
CA ARG A 53 66.53 -17.36 19.40
C ARG A 53 67.49 -17.71 18.27
N PRO A 54 68.66 -18.30 18.55
CA PRO A 54 69.56 -18.77 17.51
C PRO A 54 68.86 -19.70 16.51
N ALA A 55 69.09 -19.49 15.20
CA ALA A 55 68.35 -20.13 14.13
C ALA A 55 68.43 -21.66 14.15
N ASP A 56 69.57 -22.22 14.47
CA ASP A 56 69.82 -23.66 14.61
C ASP A 56 68.97 -24.29 15.73
N LYS A 57 68.90 -23.65 16.90
CA LYS A 57 68.09 -24.08 18.05
C LYS A 57 66.59 -23.90 17.82
N ALA A 58 66.22 -22.85 17.11
CA ALA A 58 64.82 -22.60 16.74
C ALA A 58 64.36 -23.62 15.70
N ALA A 59 65.14 -23.94 14.69
CA ALA A 59 64.86 -24.94 13.67
C ALA A 59 64.71 -26.34 14.26
N ALA A 60 65.61 -26.74 15.17
CA ALA A 60 65.46 -28.03 15.88
C ALA A 60 64.17 -28.11 16.72
N SER A 61 63.81 -26.99 17.40
CA SER A 61 62.56 -26.91 18.16
C SER A 61 61.33 -27.01 17.26
N LEU A 62 61.32 -26.36 16.10
CA LEU A 62 60.26 -26.41 15.10
C LEU A 62 60.09 -27.85 14.59
N GLN A 63 61.16 -28.55 14.23
CA GLN A 63 61.14 -29.93 13.75
C GLN A 63 60.49 -30.88 14.75
N VAL A 64 60.86 -30.77 16.04
CA VAL A 64 60.26 -31.58 17.09
C VAL A 64 58.75 -31.35 17.20
N ARG A 65 58.28 -30.09 17.11
CA ARG A 65 56.86 -29.77 17.19
C ARG A 65 56.09 -30.25 15.96
N LEU A 66 56.64 -30.07 14.77
CA LEU A 66 56.05 -30.57 13.52
C LEU A 66 55.95 -32.10 13.50
N SER A 67 57.01 -32.80 13.98
CA SER A 67 56.97 -34.25 14.09
C SER A 67 55.88 -34.74 15.05
N GLY A 68 55.75 -34.08 16.23
CA GLY A 68 54.67 -34.37 17.18
C GLY A 68 53.26 -34.12 16.60
N LEU A 69 53.08 -32.97 15.90
CA LEU A 69 51.81 -32.62 15.24
C LEU A 69 51.48 -33.61 14.12
N ARG A 70 52.44 -34.02 13.28
CA ARG A 70 52.22 -35.05 12.25
C ARG A 70 51.74 -36.37 12.85
N LYS A 71 52.42 -36.83 13.90
CA LYS A 71 52.03 -38.05 14.58
C LYS A 71 50.61 -37.94 15.12
N LEU A 72 50.28 -36.82 15.79
CA LEU A 72 48.94 -36.56 16.34
C LEU A 72 47.87 -36.58 15.25
N LEU A 73 48.04 -35.82 14.20
CA LEU A 73 47.08 -35.70 13.10
C LEU A 73 46.91 -36.99 12.31
N ARG A 74 48.00 -37.81 12.16
CA ARG A 74 47.94 -39.11 11.52
C ARG A 74 47.15 -40.13 12.38
N THR A 75 47.48 -40.25 13.67
CA THR A 75 46.78 -41.13 14.59
C THR A 75 45.28 -40.80 14.66
N ALA A 76 44.95 -39.50 14.57
CA ALA A 76 43.56 -39.03 14.58
C ALA A 76 42.84 -39.34 13.26
N ALA A 77 43.50 -39.30 12.11
CA ALA A 77 42.94 -39.67 10.81
C ALA A 77 42.68 -41.18 10.71
N ASP A 78 43.56 -42.00 11.24
CA ASP A 78 43.43 -43.48 11.29
C ASP A 78 42.17 -43.88 12.11
N ALA A 79 41.77 -43.12 13.12
CA ALA A 79 40.61 -43.37 13.95
C ALA A 79 39.25 -43.04 13.24
N GLU A 80 39.25 -42.30 12.11
CA GLU A 80 38.04 -41.95 11.33
C GLU A 80 37.76 -42.91 10.17
N ASP A 81 38.57 -44.01 10.01
CA ASP A 81 38.42 -45.02 8.94
C ASP A 81 38.25 -44.42 7.53
N ARG A 82 38.90 -43.31 7.25
CA ARG A 82 38.89 -42.65 5.93
C ARG A 82 40.01 -43.16 5.05
N ASP A 83 39.66 -43.53 3.85
CA ASP A 83 40.56 -44.04 2.80
C ASP A 83 41.60 -42.99 2.32
N ASP A 84 41.55 -41.76 2.84
CA ASP A 84 42.45 -40.63 2.51
C ASP A 84 43.68 -40.65 3.40
N ARG A 85 44.63 -41.56 3.07
CA ARG A 85 45.91 -41.76 3.76
C ARG A 85 46.95 -40.66 3.50
N GLU A 86 46.60 -39.57 2.85
CA GLU A 86 47.54 -38.46 2.62
C GLU A 86 47.83 -37.68 3.91
N ASP A 87 49.13 -37.47 4.14
CA ASP A 87 49.58 -36.68 5.29
C ASP A 87 48.99 -35.25 5.24
N ARG A 88 48.19 -34.88 6.23
CA ARG A 88 47.60 -33.52 6.32
C ARG A 88 48.65 -32.44 6.50
N LEU A 89 49.76 -32.72 7.19
CA LEU A 89 50.88 -31.81 7.40
C LEU A 89 52.10 -32.30 6.58
N THR A 90 52.29 -31.71 5.41
CA THR A 90 53.31 -32.07 4.45
C THR A 90 54.48 -31.08 4.48
N THR A 91 55.71 -31.61 4.24
CA THR A 91 56.87 -30.76 3.94
C THR A 91 56.84 -30.43 2.45
N GLN A 92 56.83 -29.13 2.15
CA GLN A 92 56.86 -28.64 0.80
C GLN A 92 57.83 -27.43 0.77
N PRO A 93 59.01 -27.55 0.12
CA PRO A 93 59.98 -26.46 0.11
C PRO A 93 59.33 -25.14 -0.34
N PRO A 94 59.63 -23.99 0.31
CA PRO A 94 60.62 -23.82 1.39
C PRO A 94 60.13 -24.05 2.81
N GLY A 95 58.99 -24.74 3.00
CA GLY A 95 58.40 -24.86 4.33
C GLY A 95 57.41 -26.02 4.51
N TYR A 96 56.27 -25.74 5.13
CA TYR A 96 55.24 -26.73 5.53
C TYR A 96 53.87 -26.25 5.12
N ARG A 97 53.02 -27.20 4.73
CA ARG A 97 51.63 -26.96 4.38
C ARG A 97 50.69 -27.86 5.23
N LEU A 98 49.71 -27.22 5.86
CA LEU A 98 48.59 -27.92 6.50
C LEU A 98 47.41 -27.94 5.55
N ARG A 99 46.91 -29.12 5.20
CA ARG A 99 45.71 -29.30 4.37
C ARG A 99 44.49 -29.33 5.28
N VAL A 100 43.55 -28.42 5.04
CA VAL A 100 42.29 -28.28 5.77
C VAL A 100 41.17 -28.06 4.75
N ALA A 101 40.15 -28.87 4.75
CA ALA A 101 38.99 -28.63 3.91
C ALA A 101 38.18 -27.45 4.47
N PRO A 102 37.50 -26.65 3.62
CA PRO A 102 36.71 -25.51 4.08
C PRO A 102 35.68 -25.88 5.18
N SER A 103 35.04 -27.04 5.07
CA SER A 103 34.07 -27.55 6.04
C SER A 103 34.67 -28.04 7.37
N GLU A 104 36.00 -28.09 7.45
CA GLU A 104 36.73 -28.55 8.66
C GLU A 104 37.19 -27.40 9.55
N LEU A 105 37.11 -26.14 9.07
CA LEU A 105 37.55 -24.92 9.79
C LEU A 105 36.33 -24.14 10.30
N ASP A 106 36.24 -23.95 11.61
CA ASP A 106 35.13 -23.22 12.26
C ASP A 106 35.05 -21.75 11.77
N ALA A 107 36.18 -21.07 11.56
CA ALA A 107 36.19 -19.71 11.05
C ALA A 107 35.58 -19.63 9.64
N ARG A 108 35.81 -20.62 8.77
CA ARG A 108 35.22 -20.63 7.43
C ARG A 108 33.71 -20.87 7.49
N ARG A 109 33.28 -21.81 8.34
CA ARG A 109 31.85 -22.03 8.57
C ARG A 109 31.15 -20.77 9.09
N PHE A 110 31.81 -20.05 10.00
CA PHE A 110 31.33 -18.77 10.51
C PHE A 110 31.15 -17.73 9.37
N GLU A 111 32.18 -17.56 8.52
CA GLU A 111 32.14 -16.63 7.38
C GLU A 111 31.00 -16.96 6.42
N ASP A 112 30.82 -18.22 6.09
CA ASP A 112 29.74 -18.68 5.19
C ASP A 112 28.36 -18.40 5.80
N LEU A 113 28.15 -18.71 7.07
CA LEU A 113 26.88 -18.44 7.78
C LEU A 113 26.58 -16.92 7.88
N VAL A 114 27.60 -16.09 8.14
CA VAL A 114 27.44 -14.62 8.15
C VAL A 114 27.04 -14.12 6.77
N ALA A 115 27.61 -14.66 5.71
CA ALA A 115 27.27 -14.28 4.33
C ALA A 115 25.82 -14.69 3.99
N GLU A 116 25.38 -15.90 4.39
CA GLU A 116 24.00 -16.34 4.21
C GLU A 116 23.00 -15.50 5.01
N GLY A 117 23.32 -15.17 6.27
CA GLY A 117 22.50 -14.28 7.10
C GLY A 117 22.35 -12.88 6.52
N ASN A 118 23.45 -12.29 6.03
CA ASN A 118 23.39 -10.98 5.38
C ASN A 118 22.60 -11.01 4.06
N LYS A 119 22.68 -12.10 3.30
CA LYS A 119 21.87 -12.29 2.09
C LYS A 119 20.38 -12.38 2.42
N ALA A 120 20.02 -13.11 3.48
CA ALA A 120 18.64 -13.19 3.96
C ALA A 120 18.11 -11.81 4.42
N LEU A 121 18.94 -11.01 5.13
CA LEU A 121 18.60 -9.63 5.48
C LEU A 121 18.34 -8.75 4.25
N ALA A 122 19.15 -8.90 3.20
CA ALA A 122 19.02 -8.10 1.99
C ALA A 122 17.69 -8.35 1.24
N VAL A 123 17.17 -9.59 1.32
CA VAL A 123 15.87 -9.94 0.73
C VAL A 123 14.69 -9.77 1.71
N GLY A 124 14.95 -9.27 2.92
CA GLY A 124 13.91 -8.97 3.92
C GLY A 124 13.48 -10.16 4.79
N ASP A 125 14.12 -11.32 4.67
CA ASP A 125 13.85 -12.50 5.49
C ASP A 125 14.61 -12.42 6.82
N ALA A 126 14.02 -11.73 7.79
CA ALA A 126 14.62 -11.54 9.10
C ALA A 126 14.68 -12.84 9.92
N ALA A 127 13.78 -13.79 9.67
CA ALA A 127 13.77 -15.06 10.41
C ALA A 127 14.94 -15.95 9.97
N ALA A 128 15.09 -16.19 8.67
CA ALA A 128 16.23 -16.94 8.14
C ALA A 128 17.58 -16.27 8.48
N ALA A 129 17.62 -14.92 8.47
CA ALA A 129 18.82 -14.19 8.88
C ALA A 129 19.20 -14.45 10.34
N LEU A 130 18.23 -14.46 11.26
CA LEU A 130 18.46 -14.79 12.67
C LEU A 130 18.99 -16.21 12.84
N ASP A 131 18.39 -17.19 12.17
CA ASP A 131 18.82 -18.59 12.26
C ASP A 131 20.30 -18.74 11.85
N HIS A 132 20.69 -18.15 10.71
CA HIS A 132 22.08 -18.21 10.25
C HIS A 132 23.05 -17.44 11.15
N LEU A 133 22.68 -16.23 11.60
CA LEU A 133 23.55 -15.39 12.42
C LEU A 133 23.69 -15.95 13.86
N ASP A 134 22.62 -16.53 14.43
CA ASP A 134 22.66 -17.21 15.72
C ASP A 134 23.54 -18.46 15.65
N GLU A 135 23.44 -19.28 14.59
CA GLU A 135 24.34 -20.41 14.35
C GLU A 135 25.79 -19.94 14.22
N ALA A 136 26.04 -18.89 13.42
CA ALA A 136 27.37 -18.32 13.23
C ALA A 136 28.02 -17.90 14.57
N LEU A 137 27.28 -17.11 15.36
CA LEU A 137 27.77 -16.60 16.64
C LEU A 137 27.94 -17.72 17.69
N SER A 138 27.18 -18.82 17.61
CA SER A 138 27.30 -19.98 18.49
C SER A 138 28.60 -20.75 18.29
N LEU A 139 29.30 -20.59 17.16
CA LEU A 139 30.61 -21.21 16.91
C LEU A 139 31.74 -20.63 17.77
N TRP A 140 31.51 -19.46 18.37
CA TRP A 140 32.51 -18.79 19.20
C TRP A 140 32.56 -19.37 20.62
N ARG A 141 33.78 -19.77 21.01
CA ARG A 141 34.09 -20.37 22.33
C ARG A 141 34.88 -19.44 23.24
N GLY A 142 35.17 -18.21 22.76
CA GLY A 142 35.93 -17.18 23.43
C GLY A 142 36.63 -16.25 22.43
N PRO A 143 37.62 -15.45 22.86
CA PRO A 143 38.42 -14.63 21.93
C PRO A 143 39.14 -15.50 20.89
N ALA A 144 39.10 -15.08 19.63
CA ALA A 144 39.77 -15.83 18.55
C ALA A 144 41.25 -16.09 18.84
N LEU A 145 41.70 -17.30 18.57
CA LEU A 145 43.12 -17.72 18.78
C LEU A 145 43.64 -17.43 20.19
N ALA A 146 42.77 -17.51 21.20
CA ALA A 146 43.12 -17.17 22.58
C ALA A 146 44.37 -17.89 23.07
N GLY A 147 45.31 -17.13 23.66
CA GLY A 147 46.55 -17.66 24.21
C GLY A 147 47.65 -17.94 23.17
N ILE A 148 47.48 -17.50 21.92
CA ILE A 148 48.50 -17.61 20.88
C ILE A 148 49.13 -16.23 20.65
N ASP A 149 50.44 -16.15 20.91
CA ASP A 149 51.20 -14.90 20.72
C ASP A 149 52.12 -15.07 19.50
N ALA A 150 51.53 -14.98 18.29
CA ALA A 150 52.23 -14.96 17.02
C ALA A 150 51.67 -13.80 16.16
N PRO A 151 52.48 -13.06 15.40
CA PRO A 151 52.02 -11.91 14.60
C PRO A 151 50.88 -12.27 13.65
N SER A 152 51.00 -13.35 12.89
CA SER A 152 49.94 -13.81 11.96
C SER A 152 48.64 -14.19 12.70
N ALA A 153 48.75 -14.85 13.85
CA ALA A 153 47.59 -15.21 14.68
C ALA A 153 46.92 -13.98 15.28
N ARG A 154 47.67 -12.94 15.70
CA ARG A 154 47.06 -11.69 16.19
C ARG A 154 46.31 -10.92 15.10
N SER A 155 46.90 -10.87 13.89
CA SER A 155 46.25 -10.22 12.74
C SER A 155 44.96 -10.93 12.36
N GLU A 156 44.95 -12.26 12.33
CA GLU A 156 43.77 -13.05 12.01
C GLU A 156 42.71 -12.98 13.13
N ALA A 157 43.15 -13.00 14.40
CA ALA A 157 42.24 -12.81 15.54
C ALA A 157 41.53 -11.45 15.46
N ALA A 158 42.24 -10.37 15.18
CA ALA A 158 41.66 -9.03 15.02
C ALA A 158 40.66 -8.98 13.85
N ARG A 159 40.95 -9.62 12.72
CA ARG A 159 40.07 -9.73 11.57
C ARG A 159 38.78 -10.50 11.94
N LEU A 160 38.89 -11.63 12.62
CA LEU A 160 37.78 -12.45 13.03
C LEU A 160 36.89 -11.75 14.08
N GLU A 161 37.48 -11.06 15.06
CA GLU A 161 36.74 -10.29 16.07
C GLU A 161 35.96 -9.12 15.42
N GLU A 162 36.54 -8.43 14.42
CA GLU A 162 35.81 -7.40 13.67
C GLU A 162 34.64 -8.01 12.88
N LEU A 163 34.83 -9.18 12.27
CA LEU A 163 33.75 -9.89 11.57
C LEU A 163 32.67 -10.38 12.54
N ARG A 164 33.05 -10.82 13.76
CA ARG A 164 32.12 -11.16 14.83
C ARG A 164 31.23 -9.97 15.22
N LEU A 165 31.85 -8.79 15.39
CA LEU A 165 31.13 -7.57 15.72
C LEU A 165 30.18 -7.17 14.60
N ALA A 166 30.60 -7.26 13.32
CA ALA A 166 29.75 -7.00 12.18
C ALA A 166 28.55 -8.01 12.09
N ALA A 167 28.78 -9.28 12.39
CA ALA A 167 27.72 -10.29 12.48
C ALA A 167 26.73 -9.99 13.60
N THR A 168 27.21 -9.49 14.74
CA THR A 168 26.36 -9.05 15.87
C THR A 168 25.51 -7.84 15.49
N GLU A 169 26.07 -6.87 14.76
CA GLU A 169 25.31 -5.75 14.22
C GLU A 169 24.22 -6.21 13.22
N SER A 170 24.55 -7.12 12.32
CA SER A 170 23.57 -7.70 11.39
C SER A 170 22.45 -8.45 12.12
N ARG A 171 22.78 -9.17 13.19
CA ARG A 171 21.81 -9.83 14.06
C ARG A 171 20.90 -8.83 14.77
N GLY A 172 21.45 -7.72 15.25
CA GLY A 172 20.70 -6.59 15.80
C GLY A 172 19.67 -6.03 14.80
N ASP A 173 20.07 -5.85 13.54
CA ASP A 173 19.16 -5.43 12.46
C ASP A 173 18.04 -6.45 12.20
N ALA A 174 18.35 -7.75 12.25
CA ALA A 174 17.37 -8.81 12.09
C ALA A 174 16.36 -8.85 13.26
N LEU A 175 16.82 -8.66 14.50
CA LEU A 175 15.98 -8.55 15.68
C LEU A 175 15.06 -7.33 15.64
N LEU A 176 15.58 -6.16 15.21
CA LEU A 176 14.79 -4.95 15.02
C LEU A 176 13.67 -5.18 13.98
N ARG A 177 14.01 -5.76 12.82
CA ARG A 177 13.04 -6.05 11.76
C ARG A 177 11.98 -7.08 12.16
N SER A 178 12.33 -8.05 13.02
CA SER A 178 11.41 -9.05 13.55
C SER A 178 10.59 -8.57 14.76
N GLY A 179 10.81 -7.34 15.24
CA GLY A 179 10.09 -6.77 16.37
C GLY A 179 10.49 -7.34 17.75
N ARG A 180 11.60 -8.08 17.85
CA ARG A 180 12.11 -8.65 19.10
C ARG A 180 12.91 -7.61 19.92
N LEU A 181 12.24 -6.53 20.29
CA LEU A 181 12.88 -5.34 20.83
C LEU A 181 13.47 -5.54 22.23
N ALA A 182 12.81 -6.31 23.08
CA ALA A 182 13.31 -6.57 24.44
C ALA A 182 14.67 -7.27 24.40
N ASP A 183 14.82 -8.25 23.49
CA ASP A 183 16.05 -9.03 23.35
C ASP A 183 17.19 -8.13 22.89
N VAL A 184 16.95 -7.30 21.87
CA VAL A 184 17.98 -6.42 21.29
C VAL A 184 18.37 -5.27 22.23
N ILE A 185 17.45 -4.70 23.02
CA ILE A 185 17.76 -3.64 23.97
C ILE A 185 18.73 -4.14 25.05
N ALA A 186 18.46 -5.31 25.62
CA ALA A 186 19.32 -5.88 26.67
C ALA A 186 20.73 -6.17 26.15
N GLU A 187 20.84 -6.71 24.93
CA GLU A 187 22.13 -6.99 24.29
C GLU A 187 22.89 -5.69 23.94
N LEU A 188 22.23 -4.72 23.32
CA LEU A 188 22.85 -3.46 22.91
C LEU A 188 23.27 -2.59 24.11
N GLU A 189 22.62 -2.71 25.25
CA GLU A 189 23.07 -2.05 26.47
C GLU A 189 24.47 -2.54 26.90
N THR A 190 24.75 -3.82 26.75
CA THR A 190 26.04 -4.41 27.06
C THR A 190 27.07 -4.06 25.98
N LEU A 191 26.67 -4.17 24.71
CA LEU A 191 27.57 -3.92 23.55
C LEU A 191 27.99 -2.44 23.45
N THR A 192 27.10 -1.48 23.73
CA THR A 192 27.45 -0.05 23.71
C THR A 192 28.43 0.33 24.82
N LYS A 193 28.45 -0.41 25.95
CA LYS A 193 29.47 -0.26 27.00
C LYS A 193 30.81 -0.88 26.61
N ALA A 194 30.79 -2.03 25.92
CA ALA A 194 31.99 -2.71 25.47
C ALA A 194 32.66 -2.03 24.25
N TYR A 195 31.85 -1.45 23.36
CA TYR A 195 32.28 -0.79 22.13
C TYR A 195 31.72 0.63 22.04
N PRO A 196 32.12 1.55 22.93
CA PRO A 196 31.46 2.85 23.09
C PRO A 196 31.60 3.79 21.87
N LEU A 197 32.62 3.56 21.01
CA LEU A 197 32.86 4.35 19.81
C LEU A 197 32.19 3.78 18.54
N ARG A 198 31.47 2.66 18.66
CA ARG A 198 30.80 2.01 17.53
C ARG A 198 29.41 2.60 17.32
N GLU A 199 29.30 3.63 16.51
CA GLU A 199 28.06 4.40 16.31
C GLU A 199 26.88 3.55 15.84
N ARG A 200 27.12 2.47 15.07
CA ARG A 200 26.06 1.57 14.60
C ARG A 200 25.30 0.88 15.73
N LEU A 201 25.97 0.46 16.79
CA LEU A 201 25.35 -0.15 17.96
C LEU A 201 24.46 0.88 18.71
N TRP A 202 24.90 2.13 18.80
CA TRP A 202 24.10 3.22 19.38
C TRP A 202 22.87 3.54 18.53
N TYR A 203 23.02 3.56 17.19
CA TYR A 203 21.91 3.72 16.27
C TYR A 203 20.83 2.65 16.50
N GLN A 204 21.23 1.38 16.54
CA GLN A 204 20.32 0.25 16.78
C GLN A 204 19.66 0.36 18.17
N ARG A 205 20.42 0.73 19.22
CA ARG A 205 19.91 0.93 20.55
C ARG A 205 18.87 2.06 20.62
N MET A 206 19.17 3.20 20.03
CA MET A 206 18.23 4.33 19.94
C MET A 206 16.94 3.94 19.23
N LEU A 207 17.06 3.26 18.09
CA LEU A 207 15.92 2.81 17.32
C LEU A 207 15.07 1.79 18.09
N ALA A 208 15.69 0.80 18.74
CA ALA A 208 15.00 -0.19 19.57
C ALA A 208 14.25 0.45 20.74
N LEU A 209 14.87 1.40 21.45
CA LEU A 209 14.26 2.14 22.55
C LEU A 209 13.07 2.96 22.07
N TYR A 210 13.22 3.68 20.95
CA TYR A 210 12.14 4.47 20.38
C TYR A 210 10.96 3.58 19.94
N GLN A 211 11.24 2.49 19.25
CA GLN A 211 10.25 1.51 18.86
C GLN A 211 9.53 0.85 20.05
N SER A 212 10.14 0.85 21.24
CA SER A 212 9.54 0.35 22.49
C SER A 212 8.81 1.44 23.31
N ASP A 213 8.42 2.55 22.70
CA ASP A 213 7.79 3.71 23.37
C ASP A 213 8.66 4.41 24.42
N ARG A 214 9.97 4.17 24.38
CA ARG A 214 10.96 4.74 25.31
C ARG A 214 11.71 5.91 24.67
N GLN A 215 10.96 6.89 24.13
CA GLN A 215 11.54 8.03 23.41
C GLN A 215 12.56 8.81 24.26
N ALA A 216 12.26 9.03 25.54
CA ALA A 216 13.18 9.74 26.44
C ALA A 216 14.52 8.99 26.60
N ASP A 217 14.47 7.66 26.70
CA ASP A 217 15.67 6.83 26.83
C ASP A 217 16.48 6.79 25.52
N ALA A 218 15.79 6.77 24.38
CA ALA A 218 16.44 6.86 23.05
C ALA A 218 17.21 8.17 22.89
N LEU A 219 16.62 9.31 23.28
CA LEU A 219 17.28 10.62 23.25
C LEU A 219 18.41 10.72 24.28
N ARG A 220 18.28 10.08 25.44
CA ARG A 220 19.36 9.99 26.42
C ARG A 220 20.54 9.20 25.85
N ALA A 221 20.30 8.06 25.17
CA ALA A 221 21.35 7.29 24.52
C ALA A 221 22.11 8.11 23.46
N TYR A 222 21.43 9.03 22.75
CA TYR A 222 22.10 9.98 21.86
C TYR A 222 23.02 10.93 22.62
N LEU A 223 22.59 11.47 23.76
CA LEU A 223 23.45 12.36 24.57
C LEU A 223 24.67 11.61 25.12
N ASP A 224 24.49 10.34 25.52
CA ASP A 224 25.56 9.50 26.02
C ASP A 224 26.63 9.24 24.94
N VAL A 225 26.23 8.84 23.71
CA VAL A 225 27.19 8.62 22.62
C VAL A 225 27.86 9.92 22.19
N ARG A 226 27.14 11.05 22.17
CA ARG A 226 27.72 12.35 21.84
C ARG A 226 28.79 12.75 22.84
N ALA A 227 28.51 12.58 24.13
CA ALA A 227 29.48 12.87 25.19
C ALA A 227 30.72 11.97 25.07
N THR A 228 30.51 10.68 24.79
CA THR A 228 31.59 9.71 24.60
C THR A 228 32.48 10.09 23.42
N LEU A 229 31.90 10.36 22.24
CA LEU A 229 32.66 10.74 21.03
C LEU A 229 33.40 12.08 21.22
N ALA A 230 32.78 13.04 21.88
CA ALA A 230 33.42 14.31 22.18
C ALA A 230 34.60 14.16 23.14
N THR A 231 34.47 13.30 24.18
CA THR A 231 35.52 13.10 25.18
C THR A 231 36.67 12.26 24.65
N GLU A 232 36.38 11.17 23.93
CA GLU A 232 37.41 10.21 23.48
C GLU A 232 38.10 10.64 22.17
N LEU A 233 37.36 11.29 21.26
CA LEU A 233 37.83 11.60 19.91
C LEU A 233 37.75 13.08 19.55
N GLY A 234 37.06 13.92 20.33
CA GLY A 234 36.84 15.33 20.02
C GLY A 234 35.92 15.59 18.83
N ILE A 235 35.04 14.64 18.49
CA ILE A 235 34.13 14.73 17.34
C ILE A 235 32.66 14.69 17.73
N GLU A 236 31.80 15.23 16.87
CA GLU A 236 30.33 15.08 16.97
C GLU A 236 29.88 13.73 16.34
N PRO A 237 28.71 13.20 16.75
CA PRO A 237 28.14 12.00 16.15
C PRO A 237 27.98 12.10 14.63
N GLY A 238 28.15 10.99 13.95
CA GLY A 238 28.03 10.88 12.49
C GLY A 238 26.62 11.20 11.96
N PRO A 239 26.49 11.37 10.64
CA PRO A 239 25.21 11.76 10.01
C PRO A 239 24.04 10.85 10.34
N LEU A 240 24.25 9.53 10.43
CA LEU A 240 23.20 8.55 10.72
C LEU A 240 22.58 8.74 12.10
N LEU A 241 23.40 8.98 13.14
CA LEU A 241 22.90 9.21 14.49
C LEU A 241 22.18 10.56 14.62
N ARG A 242 22.69 11.60 13.97
CA ARG A 242 22.07 12.94 13.95
C ARG A 242 20.72 12.92 13.24
N ASP A 243 20.63 12.21 12.11
CA ASP A 243 19.37 12.03 11.37
C ASP A 243 18.36 11.27 12.24
N LEU A 244 18.77 10.14 12.85
CA LEU A 244 17.91 9.37 13.73
C LEU A 244 17.39 10.21 14.89
N GLN A 245 18.23 11.02 15.56
CA GLN A 245 17.80 11.93 16.62
C GLN A 245 16.74 12.90 16.11
N ALA A 246 16.99 13.54 14.96
CA ALA A 246 16.05 14.50 14.38
C ALA A 246 14.71 13.84 14.01
N ARG A 247 14.73 12.61 13.52
CA ARG A 247 13.53 11.83 13.21
C ARG A 247 12.77 11.43 14.47
N ILE A 248 13.46 11.01 15.53
CA ILE A 248 12.85 10.72 16.85
C ILE A 248 12.18 11.96 17.43
N LEU A 249 12.82 13.15 17.35
CA LEU A 249 12.25 14.40 17.84
C LEU A 249 10.99 14.83 17.09
N ARG A 250 10.92 14.53 15.78
CA ARG A 250 9.73 14.77 14.95
C ARG A 250 8.69 13.67 15.05
N GLN A 251 8.95 12.63 15.85
CA GLN A 251 8.10 11.44 15.98
C GLN A 251 7.81 10.79 14.62
N ASP A 252 8.86 10.67 13.77
CA ASP A 252 8.76 10.13 12.43
C ASP A 252 8.16 8.72 12.45
N PRO A 253 6.98 8.50 11.82
CA PRO A 253 6.29 7.21 11.84
C PRO A 253 7.08 6.10 11.14
N ASP A 254 7.96 6.42 10.19
CA ASP A 254 8.79 5.45 9.47
C ASP A 254 9.88 4.80 10.36
N LEU A 255 10.08 5.31 11.59
CA LEU A 255 10.98 4.68 12.56
C LEU A 255 10.38 3.44 13.24
N HIS A 256 9.08 3.19 13.08
CA HIS A 256 8.44 1.99 13.62
C HIS A 256 8.50 0.84 12.62
N THR A 257 8.72 -0.38 13.11
CA THR A 257 8.64 -1.56 12.24
C THR A 257 7.19 -1.80 11.82
N ALA A 258 6.99 -2.40 10.63
CA ALA A 258 5.67 -2.80 10.15
C ALA A 258 4.88 -3.66 11.16
N ALA A 259 5.58 -4.40 12.04
CA ALA A 259 4.98 -5.16 13.12
C ALA A 259 4.43 -4.26 14.25
N GLN A 260 5.12 -3.18 14.58
CA GLN A 260 4.74 -2.27 15.67
C GLN A 260 3.68 -1.25 15.27
N ALA A 261 3.70 -0.82 14.01
CA ALA A 261 2.59 -0.08 13.44
C ALA A 261 1.27 -0.89 13.50
N ARG A 262 1.38 -2.24 13.54
CA ARG A 262 0.24 -3.16 13.70
C ARG A 262 -0.28 -3.25 15.15
N ASP A 263 0.58 -3.16 16.17
CA ASP A 263 0.20 -3.36 17.58
C ASP A 263 -0.36 -2.09 18.27
N ARG A 264 -0.09 -0.92 17.73
CA ARG A 264 -0.56 0.37 18.28
C ARG A 264 -1.98 0.77 17.88
N LEU A 265 -2.61 0.02 16.99
CA LEU A 265 -4.01 0.24 16.64
C LEU A 265 -4.92 -0.44 17.68
N PRO A 266 -5.81 0.29 18.37
CA PRO A 266 -6.76 -0.30 19.30
C PRO A 266 -7.74 -1.18 18.52
N GLY A 267 -7.80 -2.47 18.87
CA GLY A 267 -8.77 -3.41 18.32
C GLY A 267 -8.22 -4.34 17.24
N ARG A 268 -7.61 -5.42 17.69
CA ARG A 268 -7.15 -6.53 16.84
C ARG A 268 -8.33 -7.29 16.24
N PRO A 269 -8.44 -7.41 14.90
CA PRO A 269 -8.84 -8.68 14.30
C PRO A 269 -7.63 -9.33 13.62
N GLY A 270 -7.50 -10.62 13.80
CA GLY A 270 -6.34 -11.43 13.50
C GLY A 270 -5.79 -11.35 12.07
N ASN A 271 -4.49 -11.65 12.01
CA ASN A 271 -3.65 -11.94 10.84
C ASN A 271 -3.54 -10.85 9.76
N GLY A 272 -2.38 -10.20 9.71
CA GLY A 272 -1.94 -9.25 8.70
C GLY A 272 -1.66 -9.82 7.30
N ALA A 273 -2.46 -10.74 6.80
CA ALA A 273 -2.48 -11.12 5.41
C ALA A 273 -3.16 -10.04 4.58
N VAL A 274 -2.59 -9.69 3.43
CA VAL A 274 -3.27 -8.90 2.40
C VAL A 274 -4.60 -9.59 2.10
N PRO A 275 -5.75 -8.87 2.12
CA PRO A 275 -7.03 -9.51 1.88
C PRO A 275 -7.08 -10.18 0.52
N GLN A 276 -7.73 -11.35 0.45
CA GLN A 276 -7.85 -12.10 -0.80
C GLN A 276 -8.60 -11.31 -1.86
N ILE A 277 -8.02 -11.21 -3.05
CA ILE A 277 -8.67 -10.65 -4.22
C ILE A 277 -9.70 -11.64 -4.75
N ARG A 278 -10.90 -11.11 -5.02
CA ARG A 278 -12.03 -11.81 -5.63
C ARG A 278 -12.53 -11.01 -6.81
N TYR A 279 -13.33 -11.63 -7.66
CA TYR A 279 -13.90 -10.98 -8.84
C TYR A 279 -15.42 -11.05 -8.84
N ALA A 280 -16.06 -9.89 -9.04
CA ALA A 280 -17.47 -9.77 -9.31
C ALA A 280 -17.66 -9.63 -10.82
N ARG A 281 -18.69 -10.29 -11.39
CA ARG A 281 -19.00 -10.18 -12.81
C ARG A 281 -20.20 -9.28 -13.03
N THR A 282 -20.04 -8.28 -13.87
CA THR A 282 -21.10 -7.36 -14.27
C THR A 282 -22.01 -7.99 -15.33
N PRO A 283 -23.23 -7.45 -15.58
CA PRO A 283 -24.13 -7.96 -16.62
C PRO A 283 -23.55 -7.90 -18.04
N ASP A 284 -22.70 -6.92 -18.31
CA ASP A 284 -21.96 -6.74 -19.57
C ASP A 284 -20.70 -7.60 -19.67
N GLY A 285 -20.41 -8.41 -18.63
CA GLY A 285 -19.37 -9.45 -18.64
C GLY A 285 -18.02 -9.01 -18.07
N VAL A 286 -17.86 -7.76 -17.63
CA VAL A 286 -16.62 -7.21 -17.05
C VAL A 286 -16.36 -7.82 -15.67
N HIS A 287 -15.11 -8.19 -15.38
CA HIS A 287 -14.70 -8.65 -14.05
C HIS A 287 -14.16 -7.49 -13.23
N ILE A 288 -14.79 -7.25 -12.09
CA ILE A 288 -14.43 -6.22 -11.13
C ILE A 288 -13.72 -6.86 -9.95
N ALA A 289 -12.44 -6.54 -9.77
CA ALA A 289 -11.63 -7.01 -8.65
C ALA A 289 -12.09 -6.34 -7.35
N TYR A 290 -12.27 -7.12 -6.28
CA TYR A 290 -12.65 -6.61 -4.98
C TYR A 290 -12.00 -7.38 -3.83
N GLN A 291 -11.92 -6.74 -2.67
CA GLN A 291 -11.45 -7.30 -1.41
C GLN A 291 -12.46 -7.02 -0.31
N VAL A 292 -12.49 -7.88 0.72
CA VAL A 292 -13.34 -7.70 1.90
C VAL A 292 -12.48 -7.78 3.15
N LEU A 293 -12.59 -6.76 4.02
CA LEU A 293 -11.86 -6.66 5.28
C LEU A 293 -12.83 -6.46 6.44
N GLY A 294 -12.39 -6.85 7.63
CA GLY A 294 -13.17 -6.66 8.84
C GLY A 294 -14.38 -7.57 8.92
N GLN A 295 -15.10 -7.46 10.03
CA GLN A 295 -16.32 -8.19 10.32
C GLN A 295 -17.29 -7.22 11.00
N GLY A 296 -18.59 -7.42 10.85
CA GLY A 296 -19.59 -6.59 11.52
C GLY A 296 -20.93 -6.62 10.79
N GLY A 297 -21.96 -6.08 11.43
CA GLY A 297 -23.31 -6.01 10.88
C GLY A 297 -23.55 -4.87 9.87
N ARG A 298 -22.55 -3.99 9.65
CA ARG A 298 -22.62 -2.86 8.71
C ARG A 298 -21.59 -3.05 7.61
N ASP A 299 -22.03 -2.96 6.36
CA ASP A 299 -21.15 -2.94 5.20
C ASP A 299 -20.73 -1.51 4.87
N ILE A 300 -19.45 -1.32 4.54
CA ILE A 300 -18.90 -0.06 4.05
C ILE A 300 -18.27 -0.37 2.68
N ILE A 301 -18.70 0.30 1.63
CA ILE A 301 -18.14 0.18 0.30
C ILE A 301 -17.34 1.45 0.01
N PHE A 302 -16.05 1.31 -0.15
CA PHE A 302 -15.19 2.41 -0.57
C PHE A 302 -15.15 2.48 -2.09
N VAL A 303 -15.68 3.57 -2.63
CA VAL A 303 -15.70 3.87 -4.07
C VAL A 303 -14.48 4.73 -4.38
N PRO A 304 -13.45 4.16 -5.04
CA PRO A 304 -12.17 4.84 -5.20
C PRO A 304 -12.22 5.99 -6.19
N GLY A 305 -11.25 6.91 -6.08
CA GLY A 305 -11.03 8.00 -7.02
C GLY A 305 -10.50 7.53 -8.38
N LEU A 306 -9.86 8.45 -9.10
CA LEU A 306 -9.43 8.28 -10.49
C LEU A 306 -8.53 7.07 -10.72
N MET A 307 -7.58 6.82 -9.82
CA MET A 307 -6.66 5.68 -9.86
C MET A 307 -6.88 4.77 -8.65
N SER A 308 -6.90 3.47 -8.88
CA SER A 308 -6.91 2.46 -7.82
C SER A 308 -6.13 1.21 -8.22
N HIS A 309 -5.60 0.50 -7.24
CA HIS A 309 -4.99 -0.82 -7.41
C HIS A 309 -4.97 -1.52 -6.06
N LEU A 310 -5.76 -2.56 -5.91
CA LEU A 310 -6.02 -3.23 -4.63
C LEU A 310 -4.75 -3.73 -3.92
N ASP A 311 -3.78 -4.31 -4.64
CA ASP A 311 -2.53 -4.78 -4.00
C ASP A 311 -1.66 -3.63 -3.50
N LEU A 312 -1.55 -2.54 -4.30
CA LEU A 312 -0.69 -1.41 -3.94
C LEU A 312 -1.21 -0.61 -2.73
N LEU A 313 -2.49 -0.74 -2.37
CA LEU A 313 -3.05 -0.11 -1.17
C LEU A 313 -2.37 -0.60 0.12
N TRP A 314 -1.77 -1.79 0.10
CA TRP A 314 -1.16 -2.41 1.26
C TRP A 314 0.35 -2.17 1.37
N GLU A 315 0.98 -1.65 0.32
CA GLU A 315 2.42 -1.36 0.29
C GLU A 315 2.76 -0.04 1.01
N ASP A 316 1.88 0.95 0.97
CA ASP A 316 2.04 2.20 1.72
C ASP A 316 1.39 2.09 3.11
N VAL A 317 2.20 2.30 4.15
CA VAL A 317 1.78 2.12 5.56
C VAL A 317 0.61 3.02 5.93
N GLU A 318 0.60 4.27 5.45
CA GLU A 318 -0.47 5.23 5.76
C GLU A 318 -1.78 4.86 5.07
N THR A 319 -1.72 4.53 3.77
CA THR A 319 -2.89 4.07 3.01
C THR A 319 -3.46 2.79 3.61
N ALA A 320 -2.60 1.82 3.91
CA ALA A 320 -3.01 0.57 4.57
C ALA A 320 -3.61 0.83 5.96
N GLY A 321 -3.02 1.76 6.72
CA GLY A 321 -3.52 2.22 8.02
C GLY A 321 -4.92 2.81 7.93
N PHE A 322 -5.16 3.69 6.96
CA PHE A 322 -6.48 4.27 6.70
C PHE A 322 -7.55 3.19 6.47
N PHE A 323 -7.30 2.24 5.57
CA PHE A 323 -8.28 1.19 5.26
C PHE A 323 -8.48 0.19 6.42
N ARG A 324 -7.41 -0.13 7.17
CA ARG A 324 -7.56 -0.96 8.38
C ARG A 324 -8.41 -0.27 9.44
N ARG A 325 -8.22 1.03 9.67
CA ARG A 325 -9.07 1.80 10.58
C ARG A 325 -10.51 1.88 10.08
N LEU A 326 -10.73 2.11 8.80
CA LEU A 326 -12.08 2.13 8.24
C LEU A 326 -12.77 0.75 8.43
N ALA A 327 -12.02 -0.34 8.32
CA ALA A 327 -12.51 -1.71 8.55
C ALA A 327 -12.87 -2.00 10.03
N THR A 328 -12.45 -1.15 10.99
CA THR A 328 -12.91 -1.27 12.39
C THR A 328 -14.33 -0.74 12.59
N LEU A 329 -14.82 0.08 11.68
CA LEU A 329 -16.16 0.67 11.72
C LEU A 329 -17.23 -0.21 11.07
N GLY A 330 -16.82 -1.28 10.36
CA GLY A 330 -17.71 -2.21 9.69
C GLY A 330 -16.98 -3.17 8.76
N ARG A 331 -17.72 -4.04 8.06
CA ARG A 331 -17.16 -4.89 7.01
C ARG A 331 -16.86 -4.03 5.77
N LEU A 332 -15.60 -3.74 5.54
CA LEU A 332 -15.12 -2.89 4.46
C LEU A 332 -14.97 -3.68 3.16
N ILE A 333 -15.57 -3.18 2.09
CA ILE A 333 -15.48 -3.72 0.73
C ILE A 333 -14.74 -2.69 -0.11
N LEU A 334 -13.55 -3.07 -0.61
CA LEU A 334 -12.73 -2.29 -1.53
C LEU A 334 -12.84 -2.91 -2.92
N PHE A 335 -12.78 -2.12 -3.96
CA PHE A 335 -12.75 -2.61 -5.33
C PHE A 335 -11.97 -1.68 -6.26
N ASP A 336 -11.43 -2.24 -7.34
CA ASP A 336 -10.91 -1.47 -8.46
C ASP A 336 -12.04 -1.25 -9.47
N LYS A 337 -12.26 -0.01 -9.87
CA LYS A 337 -13.24 0.28 -10.94
C LYS A 337 -12.79 -0.37 -12.25
N ARG A 338 -13.71 -0.61 -13.18
CA ARG A 338 -13.34 -0.96 -14.56
C ARG A 338 -12.28 0.01 -15.08
N ASP A 339 -11.37 -0.47 -15.88
CA ASP A 339 -10.21 0.26 -16.44
C ASP A 339 -9.09 0.59 -15.47
N THR A 340 -9.21 0.21 -14.18
CA THR A 340 -8.18 0.47 -13.17
C THR A 340 -7.72 -0.81 -12.47
N GLY A 341 -6.48 -0.80 -11.98
CA GLY A 341 -5.91 -1.83 -11.13
C GLY A 341 -6.03 -3.24 -11.69
N LEU A 342 -6.65 -4.11 -10.92
CA LEU A 342 -6.83 -5.53 -11.21
C LEU A 342 -8.16 -5.88 -11.91
N SER A 343 -9.02 -4.89 -12.13
CA SER A 343 -10.26 -5.08 -12.89
C SER A 343 -10.00 -5.13 -14.39
N ASP A 344 -10.92 -5.73 -15.14
CA ASP A 344 -10.84 -5.79 -16.59
C ASP A 344 -10.74 -4.39 -17.18
N ARG A 345 -9.92 -4.25 -18.21
CA ARG A 345 -9.77 -3.04 -19.00
C ARG A 345 -10.75 -3.11 -20.17
N ALA A 346 -11.82 -2.33 -20.07
CA ALA A 346 -12.81 -2.26 -21.13
C ALA A 346 -12.26 -1.55 -22.37
N VAL A 347 -12.75 -1.93 -23.55
CA VAL A 347 -12.44 -1.24 -24.80
C VAL A 347 -13.52 -0.19 -25.00
N GLY A 348 -13.18 1.09 -24.80
CA GLY A 348 -14.10 2.22 -24.98
C GLY A 348 -14.24 3.10 -23.73
N ASP A 349 -15.09 4.12 -23.82
CA ASP A 349 -15.37 5.05 -22.74
C ASP A 349 -16.45 4.46 -21.83
N SER A 350 -16.16 4.32 -20.53
CA SER A 350 -17.12 3.84 -19.55
C SER A 350 -17.94 5.00 -18.97
N THR A 351 -19.24 4.83 -18.90
CA THR A 351 -20.19 5.83 -18.38
C THR A 351 -20.34 5.73 -16.85
N LEU A 352 -20.85 6.79 -16.20
CA LEU A 352 -21.22 6.73 -14.79
C LEU A 352 -22.26 5.64 -14.52
N GLU A 353 -23.18 5.37 -15.44
CA GLU A 353 -24.20 4.31 -15.33
C GLU A 353 -23.55 2.91 -15.26
N GLU A 354 -22.59 2.61 -16.15
CA GLU A 354 -21.88 1.34 -16.16
C GLU A 354 -21.07 1.17 -14.88
N ARG A 355 -20.45 2.23 -14.39
CA ARG A 355 -19.71 2.23 -13.12
C ARG A 355 -20.62 2.06 -11.90
N MET A 356 -21.86 2.55 -11.92
CA MET A 356 -22.85 2.19 -10.92
C MET A 356 -23.20 0.70 -10.98
N GLY A 357 -23.23 0.11 -12.19
CA GLY A 357 -23.37 -1.33 -12.41
C GLY A 357 -22.24 -2.15 -11.74
N ASP A 358 -21.01 -1.61 -11.72
CA ASP A 358 -19.87 -2.22 -11.03
C ASP A 358 -20.12 -2.30 -9.52
N VAL A 359 -20.60 -1.20 -8.91
CA VAL A 359 -20.97 -1.18 -7.47
C VAL A 359 -22.04 -2.23 -7.17
N LEU A 360 -23.08 -2.35 -8.01
CA LEU A 360 -24.13 -3.36 -7.83
C LEU A 360 -23.57 -4.79 -7.96
N ALA A 361 -22.65 -5.03 -8.90
CA ALA A 361 -22.02 -6.34 -9.09
C ALA A 361 -21.17 -6.72 -7.87
N VAL A 362 -20.37 -5.77 -7.35
CA VAL A 362 -19.56 -5.95 -6.14
C VAL A 362 -20.46 -6.19 -4.92
N MET A 363 -21.54 -5.42 -4.74
CA MET A 363 -22.51 -5.64 -3.66
C MET A 363 -23.09 -7.07 -3.69
N ARG A 364 -23.50 -7.54 -4.87
CA ARG A 364 -24.05 -8.90 -5.04
C ARG A 364 -23.01 -9.96 -4.70
N ALA A 365 -21.80 -9.84 -5.26
CA ALA A 365 -20.72 -10.80 -5.07
C ALA A 365 -20.23 -10.86 -3.61
N ALA A 366 -20.23 -9.72 -2.92
CA ALA A 366 -19.89 -9.62 -1.49
C ALA A 366 -21.06 -9.98 -0.55
N GLY A 367 -22.26 -10.27 -1.09
CA GLY A 367 -23.45 -10.55 -0.29
C GLY A 367 -24.00 -9.33 0.47
N SER A 368 -23.70 -8.12 0.01
CA SER A 368 -24.14 -6.86 0.62
C SER A 368 -25.51 -6.46 0.09
N ARG A 369 -26.47 -6.30 0.99
CA ARG A 369 -27.83 -5.84 0.63
C ARG A 369 -27.98 -4.33 0.75
N ARG A 370 -27.35 -3.73 1.76
CA ARG A 370 -27.36 -2.31 2.08
C ARG A 370 -26.01 -1.94 2.69
N ALA A 371 -25.41 -0.84 2.26
CA ALA A 371 -24.08 -0.43 2.70
C ALA A 371 -24.00 1.08 2.94
N VAL A 372 -23.04 1.50 3.74
CA VAL A 372 -22.49 2.86 3.71
C VAL A 372 -21.67 2.98 2.44
N LEU A 373 -21.93 3.98 1.59
CA LEU A 373 -21.05 4.31 0.48
C LEU A 373 -20.06 5.38 0.92
N PHE A 374 -18.77 5.09 0.77
CA PHE A 374 -17.71 6.06 0.94
C PHE A 374 -17.18 6.46 -0.43
N GLY A 375 -17.73 7.51 -1.01
CA GLY A 375 -17.29 8.06 -2.30
C GLY A 375 -16.09 8.97 -2.13
N TYR A 376 -14.97 8.62 -2.76
CA TYR A 376 -13.73 9.36 -2.65
C TYR A 376 -13.36 10.00 -3.99
N SER A 377 -13.08 11.33 -3.98
CA SER A 377 -12.64 12.07 -5.17
C SER A 377 -13.59 11.84 -6.36
N GLU A 378 -13.12 11.35 -7.51
CA GLU A 378 -13.95 11.03 -8.69
C GLU A 378 -14.94 9.88 -8.45
N GLY A 379 -14.75 9.06 -7.42
CA GLY A 379 -15.76 8.09 -7.00
C GLY A 379 -17.00 8.72 -6.33
N ALA A 380 -16.91 9.98 -5.91
CA ALA A 380 -18.02 10.67 -5.25
C ALA A 380 -19.21 10.94 -6.16
N PRO A 381 -19.09 11.48 -7.39
CA PRO A 381 -20.23 11.63 -8.31
C PRO A 381 -20.97 10.33 -8.57
N MET A 382 -20.25 9.22 -8.75
CA MET A 382 -20.86 7.90 -8.90
C MET A 382 -21.63 7.49 -7.64
N SER A 383 -21.08 7.74 -6.45
CA SER A 383 -21.74 7.44 -5.16
C SER A 383 -22.98 8.32 -4.95
N ILE A 384 -22.94 9.60 -5.34
CA ILE A 384 -24.06 10.52 -5.32
C ILE A 384 -25.19 10.00 -6.23
N LEU A 385 -24.87 9.69 -7.48
CA LEU A 385 -25.86 9.20 -8.44
C LEU A 385 -26.41 7.83 -8.02
N PHE A 386 -25.56 6.93 -7.54
CA PHE A 386 -25.98 5.63 -7.01
C PHE A 386 -26.94 5.79 -5.83
N THR A 387 -26.63 6.69 -4.90
CA THR A 387 -27.46 6.92 -3.70
C THR A 387 -28.82 7.51 -4.07
N ALA A 388 -28.85 8.47 -4.98
CA ALA A 388 -30.09 9.07 -5.47
C ALA A 388 -30.97 8.05 -6.23
N THR A 389 -30.33 7.12 -6.97
CA THR A 389 -31.04 6.11 -7.78
C THR A 389 -31.46 4.88 -6.95
N TYR A 390 -30.61 4.45 -6.01
CA TYR A 390 -30.83 3.24 -5.19
C TYR A 390 -30.82 3.52 -3.69
N PRO A 391 -31.63 4.45 -3.15
CA PRO A 391 -31.55 4.86 -1.73
C PRO A 391 -31.77 3.70 -0.76
N ARG A 392 -32.57 2.67 -1.14
CA ARG A 392 -32.77 1.46 -0.32
C ARG A 392 -31.51 0.58 -0.19
N ARG A 393 -30.52 0.78 -1.06
CA ARG A 393 -29.22 0.07 -1.01
C ARG A 393 -28.18 0.80 -0.18
N VAL A 394 -28.42 2.06 0.18
CA VAL A 394 -27.47 2.92 0.88
C VAL A 394 -28.00 3.24 2.27
N SER A 395 -27.23 2.97 3.31
CA SER A 395 -27.59 3.29 4.69
C SER A 395 -27.11 4.67 5.12
N ALA A 396 -25.98 5.13 4.57
CA ALA A 396 -25.43 6.45 4.73
C ALA A 396 -24.44 6.74 3.59
N LEU A 397 -24.18 8.00 3.31
CA LEU A 397 -23.24 8.47 2.30
C LEU A 397 -22.13 9.26 2.96
N VAL A 398 -20.86 8.88 2.70
CA VAL A 398 -19.66 9.63 3.11
C VAL A 398 -18.96 10.10 1.83
N LEU A 399 -18.70 11.39 1.73
CA LEU A 399 -18.09 12.02 0.56
C LEU A 399 -16.76 12.67 0.96
N GLY A 400 -15.65 12.09 0.53
CA GLY A 400 -14.31 12.57 0.85
C GLY A 400 -13.61 13.21 -0.36
N SER A 401 -13.08 14.42 -0.23
CA SER A 401 -12.42 15.16 -1.33
C SER A 401 -13.31 15.20 -2.59
N ALA A 402 -14.59 15.48 -2.43
CA ALA A 402 -15.64 15.24 -3.40
C ALA A 402 -16.07 16.51 -4.13
N ALA A 403 -16.48 16.37 -5.39
CA ALA A 403 -17.11 17.42 -6.18
C ALA A 403 -18.36 16.90 -6.90
N ALA A 404 -19.40 17.72 -7.04
CA ALA A 404 -20.53 17.41 -7.91
C ALA A 404 -20.24 17.67 -9.39
N ARG A 405 -19.28 18.56 -9.64
CA ARG A 405 -18.81 18.99 -10.96
C ARG A 405 -17.40 19.58 -10.80
N TRP A 406 -16.50 19.36 -11.76
CA TRP A 406 -15.16 19.99 -11.77
C TRP A 406 -15.06 21.18 -12.72
N SER A 407 -15.77 21.15 -13.84
CA SER A 407 -15.71 22.24 -14.82
C SER A 407 -16.47 23.49 -14.37
N PRO A 408 -16.03 24.70 -14.76
CA PRO A 408 -16.73 25.93 -14.45
C PRO A 408 -18.16 25.96 -15.00
N ALA A 409 -19.06 26.59 -14.25
CA ALA A 409 -20.39 26.96 -14.71
C ALA A 409 -20.80 28.30 -14.09
N PRO A 410 -21.74 29.06 -14.69
CA PRO A 410 -22.17 30.36 -14.17
C PRO A 410 -22.67 30.28 -12.71
N ASP A 411 -23.34 29.20 -12.38
CA ASP A 411 -23.94 28.87 -11.10
C ASP A 411 -23.05 27.96 -10.22
N TYR A 412 -21.79 27.72 -10.62
CA TYR A 412 -20.85 26.86 -9.92
C TYR A 412 -19.44 27.47 -9.87
N PRO A 413 -19.16 28.35 -8.92
CA PRO A 413 -17.88 29.06 -8.86
C PRO A 413 -16.70 28.15 -8.52
N CYS A 414 -16.93 27.02 -7.84
CA CYS A 414 -15.87 26.12 -7.37
C CYS A 414 -15.06 25.47 -8.50
N GLY A 415 -15.60 25.36 -9.70
CA GLY A 415 -14.88 24.84 -10.86
C GLY A 415 -13.83 25.79 -11.48
N ARG A 416 -13.71 27.02 -10.99
CA ARG A 416 -12.81 28.04 -11.58
C ARG A 416 -11.33 27.73 -11.38
N ASP A 417 -10.99 27.08 -10.27
CA ASP A 417 -9.61 26.79 -9.89
C ASP A 417 -9.12 25.43 -10.41
N THR A 418 -9.97 24.69 -11.12
CA THR A 418 -9.70 23.32 -11.56
C THR A 418 -8.91 23.20 -12.88
N PRO A 419 -8.98 24.13 -13.86
CA PRO A 419 -8.30 24.00 -15.14
C PRO A 419 -6.78 23.75 -15.03
N PRO A 420 -6.00 24.44 -14.17
CA PRO A 420 -4.56 24.21 -14.05
C PRO A 420 -4.22 22.75 -13.61
N MET A 421 -5.04 22.17 -12.76
CA MET A 421 -4.87 20.77 -12.34
C MET A 421 -5.08 19.81 -13.52
N PHE A 422 -6.11 20.01 -14.33
CA PHE A 422 -6.36 19.19 -15.51
C PHE A 422 -5.26 19.31 -16.56
N GLU A 423 -4.71 20.51 -16.77
CA GLU A 423 -3.60 20.75 -17.69
C GLU A 423 -2.33 20.02 -17.21
N ALA A 424 -1.98 20.18 -15.94
CA ALA A 424 -0.81 19.53 -15.36
C ALA A 424 -0.93 17.99 -15.40
N MET A 425 -2.09 17.45 -15.00
CA MET A 425 -2.33 16.01 -15.03
C MET A 425 -2.30 15.45 -16.46
N SER A 426 -2.81 16.19 -17.44
CA SER A 426 -2.77 15.81 -18.85
C SER A 426 -1.35 15.82 -19.39
N ASP A 427 -0.54 16.81 -19.03
CA ASP A 427 0.87 16.89 -19.41
C ASP A 427 1.70 15.75 -18.78
N ILE A 428 1.50 15.47 -17.48
CA ILE A 428 2.15 14.33 -16.82
C ILE A 428 1.79 13.03 -17.54
N ALA A 429 0.50 12.82 -17.85
CA ALA A 429 0.05 11.61 -18.50
C ALA A 429 0.62 11.45 -19.93
N ALA A 430 0.73 12.55 -20.68
CA ALA A 430 1.23 12.52 -22.05
C ALA A 430 2.75 12.34 -22.13
N ASN A 431 3.52 12.94 -21.21
CA ASN A 431 4.97 13.10 -21.37
C ASN A 431 5.82 12.45 -20.26
N ARG A 432 5.27 12.23 -19.06
CA ARG A 432 6.07 11.88 -17.86
C ARG A 432 5.42 10.79 -17.00
N TRP A 433 4.47 10.04 -17.56
CA TRP A 433 3.75 9.00 -16.84
C TRP A 433 4.70 7.91 -16.30
N GLY A 434 4.47 7.50 -15.07
CA GLY A 434 5.27 6.47 -14.41
C GLY A 434 6.54 6.99 -13.75
N GLN A 435 6.70 8.32 -13.62
CA GLN A 435 7.81 8.98 -12.92
C GLN A 435 7.44 9.45 -11.50
N GLY A 436 6.17 9.25 -11.08
CA GLY A 436 5.67 9.61 -9.77
C GLY A 436 5.37 11.09 -9.59
N GLU A 437 5.20 11.84 -10.67
CA GLU A 437 4.99 13.29 -10.60
C GLU A 437 3.59 13.67 -10.12
N THR A 438 2.60 12.77 -10.26
CA THR A 438 1.26 13.02 -9.71
C THR A 438 1.26 13.19 -8.19
N ILE A 439 2.32 12.74 -7.48
CA ILE A 439 2.48 12.94 -6.04
C ILE A 439 2.41 14.42 -5.64
N GLU A 440 2.86 15.34 -6.50
CA GLU A 440 2.86 16.79 -6.23
C GLU A 440 1.44 17.37 -6.07
N TRP A 441 0.46 16.66 -6.60
CA TRP A 441 -0.97 16.99 -6.49
C TRP A 441 -1.67 16.21 -5.38
N TYR A 442 -1.35 14.91 -5.22
CA TYR A 442 -2.01 14.06 -4.23
C TYR A 442 -1.41 14.18 -2.83
N LEU A 443 -0.09 14.42 -2.73
CA LEU A 443 0.70 14.44 -1.50
C LEU A 443 1.84 15.47 -1.56
N PRO A 444 1.53 16.77 -1.67
CA PRO A 444 2.56 17.82 -1.81
C PRO A 444 3.61 17.78 -0.71
N SER A 445 3.20 17.55 0.55
CA SER A 445 4.10 17.47 1.71
C SER A 445 5.12 16.32 1.65
N ARG A 446 4.85 15.27 0.87
CA ARG A 446 5.75 14.11 0.70
C ARG A 446 6.42 14.05 -0.67
N SER A 447 6.17 15.00 -1.55
CA SER A 447 6.70 14.99 -2.93
C SER A 447 8.23 15.05 -3.02
N ALA A 448 8.90 15.59 -2.01
CA ALA A 448 10.35 15.62 -1.90
C ALA A 448 10.97 14.26 -1.47
N SER A 449 10.17 13.29 -1.00
CA SER A 449 10.65 11.97 -0.60
C SER A 449 10.90 11.08 -1.81
N PRO A 450 12.13 10.60 -2.07
CA PRO A 450 12.41 9.68 -3.17
C PRO A 450 11.61 8.38 -3.07
N HIS A 451 11.43 7.85 -1.86
CA HIS A 451 10.64 6.64 -1.61
C HIS A 451 9.16 6.85 -1.95
N ALA A 452 8.54 7.95 -1.50
CA ALA A 452 7.15 8.25 -1.81
C ALA A 452 6.95 8.47 -3.32
N ARG A 453 7.89 9.14 -4.00
CA ARG A 453 7.87 9.34 -5.46
C ARG A 453 7.94 8.00 -6.21
N GLU A 454 8.80 7.06 -5.78
CA GLU A 454 8.89 5.74 -6.40
C GLU A 454 7.61 4.90 -6.19
N LEU A 455 6.98 4.95 -5.01
CA LEU A 455 5.68 4.33 -4.78
C LEU A 455 4.60 4.90 -5.72
N PHE A 456 4.58 6.23 -5.90
CA PHE A 456 3.66 6.88 -6.84
C PHE A 456 3.97 6.55 -8.29
N ALA A 457 5.25 6.50 -8.68
CA ALA A 457 5.68 6.09 -10.00
C ALA A 457 5.17 4.66 -10.33
N ARG A 458 5.27 3.76 -9.37
CA ARG A 458 4.75 2.41 -9.48
C ARG A 458 3.22 2.38 -9.52
N PHE A 459 2.56 3.19 -8.69
CA PHE A 459 1.11 3.33 -8.67
C PHE A 459 0.58 3.85 -10.02
N GLU A 460 1.20 4.88 -10.60
CA GLU A 460 0.87 5.39 -11.94
C GLU A 460 0.93 4.26 -12.99
N ARG A 461 2.04 3.50 -13.03
CA ARG A 461 2.25 2.44 -14.03
C ARG A 461 1.27 1.27 -13.92
N LEU A 462 0.90 0.88 -12.70
CA LEU A 462 0.11 -0.31 -12.45
C LEU A 462 -1.39 -0.04 -12.35
N ALA A 463 -1.79 1.13 -11.83
CA ALA A 463 -3.20 1.46 -11.62
C ALA A 463 -3.94 1.73 -12.94
N VAL A 464 -3.30 2.43 -13.89
CA VAL A 464 -3.95 2.81 -15.15
C VAL A 464 -2.93 3.14 -16.23
N SER A 465 -3.25 2.90 -17.50
CA SER A 465 -2.39 3.34 -18.62
C SER A 465 -2.57 4.85 -18.90
N PRO A 466 -1.54 5.54 -19.47
CA PRO A 466 -1.64 6.98 -19.76
C PRO A 466 -2.85 7.34 -20.63
N GLY A 467 -3.13 6.54 -21.66
CA GLY A 467 -4.27 6.77 -22.54
C GLY A 467 -5.63 6.62 -21.84
N ALA A 468 -5.76 5.59 -20.96
CA ALA A 468 -6.97 5.44 -20.16
C ALA A 468 -7.13 6.56 -19.13
N PHE A 469 -6.03 7.02 -18.52
CA PHE A 469 -6.05 8.16 -17.61
C PHE A 469 -6.52 9.44 -18.30
N LEU A 470 -6.03 9.74 -19.51
CA LEU A 470 -6.47 10.89 -20.29
C LEU A 470 -7.96 10.82 -20.66
N ARG A 471 -8.48 9.65 -21.03
CA ARG A 471 -9.93 9.47 -21.28
C ARG A 471 -10.74 9.71 -20.00
N MET A 472 -10.29 9.20 -18.85
CA MET A 472 -10.94 9.44 -17.56
C MET A 472 -10.93 10.93 -17.18
N LEU A 473 -9.83 11.66 -17.42
CA LEU A 473 -9.76 13.11 -17.22
C LEU A 473 -10.76 13.84 -18.11
N ALA A 474 -10.90 13.44 -19.38
CA ALA A 474 -11.88 14.03 -20.29
C ALA A 474 -13.31 13.79 -19.77
N MET A 475 -13.63 12.57 -19.36
CA MET A 475 -14.95 12.24 -18.77
C MET A 475 -15.25 13.07 -17.51
N ILE A 476 -14.28 13.25 -16.60
CA ILE A 476 -14.46 14.03 -15.37
C ILE A 476 -14.83 15.48 -15.66
N ARG A 477 -14.29 16.06 -16.71
CA ARG A 477 -14.64 17.44 -17.15
C ARG A 477 -16.11 17.58 -17.51
N GLU A 478 -16.75 16.51 -17.97
CA GLU A 478 -18.14 16.50 -18.40
C GLU A 478 -19.12 16.12 -17.28
N ILE A 479 -18.64 15.50 -16.21
CA ILE A 479 -19.48 15.08 -15.08
C ILE A 479 -20.18 16.29 -14.44
N ASP A 480 -21.50 16.20 -14.31
CA ASP A 480 -22.33 17.13 -13.55
C ASP A 480 -23.50 16.36 -12.89
N VAL A 481 -23.38 16.11 -11.58
CA VAL A 481 -24.39 15.40 -10.80
C VAL A 481 -25.18 16.32 -9.86
N ARG A 482 -25.11 17.64 -10.06
CA ARG A 482 -25.80 18.63 -9.21
C ARG A 482 -27.29 18.41 -9.16
N ALA A 483 -27.91 18.01 -10.27
CA ALA A 483 -29.33 17.70 -10.34
C ALA A 483 -29.75 16.50 -9.50
N ALA A 484 -28.82 15.64 -9.06
CA ALA A 484 -29.10 14.50 -8.20
C ALA A 484 -29.04 14.83 -6.71
N LEU A 485 -28.43 15.96 -6.31
CA LEU A 485 -28.22 16.30 -4.90
C LEU A 485 -29.53 16.40 -4.09
N PRO A 486 -30.61 17.03 -4.57
CA PRO A 486 -31.86 17.12 -3.82
C PRO A 486 -32.54 15.76 -3.57
N ALA A 487 -32.26 14.76 -4.42
CA ALA A 487 -32.84 13.40 -4.27
C ALA A 487 -32.11 12.54 -3.23
N ILE A 488 -31.05 13.04 -2.60
CA ILE A 488 -30.33 12.31 -1.55
C ILE A 488 -31.09 12.43 -0.23
N SER A 489 -31.69 11.34 0.20
CA SER A 489 -32.49 11.26 1.43
C SER A 489 -31.83 10.48 2.58
N VAL A 490 -30.61 9.95 2.35
CA VAL A 490 -29.86 9.22 3.37
C VAL A 490 -28.95 10.16 4.17
N PRO A 491 -28.64 9.86 5.44
CA PRO A 491 -27.66 10.61 6.20
C PRO A 491 -26.37 10.78 5.39
N THR A 492 -25.87 12.01 5.30
CA THR A 492 -24.69 12.34 4.47
C THR A 492 -23.63 13.09 5.29
N LEU A 493 -22.38 12.66 5.17
CA LEU A 493 -21.20 13.34 5.73
C LEU A 493 -20.25 13.75 4.59
N VAL A 494 -19.92 15.02 4.53
CA VAL A 494 -18.95 15.56 3.56
C VAL A 494 -17.66 15.93 4.28
N ILE A 495 -16.52 15.41 3.82
CA ILE A 495 -15.21 15.58 4.44
C ILE A 495 -14.24 16.21 3.45
N HIS A 496 -13.55 17.27 3.86
CA HIS A 496 -12.53 17.92 3.04
C HIS A 496 -11.28 18.29 3.82
N ARG A 497 -10.14 18.35 3.14
CA ARG A 497 -8.92 18.95 3.66
C ARG A 497 -8.72 20.34 3.08
N LEU A 498 -8.28 21.27 3.95
CA LEU A 498 -8.16 22.69 3.62
C LEU A 498 -7.15 22.97 2.47
N GLY A 499 -6.08 22.18 2.40
CA GLY A 499 -5.03 22.32 1.38
C GLY A 499 -5.12 21.32 0.22
N ASP A 500 -6.27 20.65 0.01
CA ASP A 500 -6.45 19.71 -1.11
C ASP A 500 -6.31 20.44 -2.45
N ARG A 501 -5.29 20.07 -3.24
CA ARG A 501 -4.97 20.70 -4.53
C ARG A 501 -5.75 20.12 -5.71
N ILE A 502 -6.34 18.94 -5.55
CA ILE A 502 -7.12 18.28 -6.60
C ILE A 502 -8.57 18.74 -6.57
N THR A 503 -9.14 18.76 -5.36
CA THR A 503 -10.54 19.14 -5.15
C THR A 503 -10.59 20.17 -4.03
N SER A 504 -10.75 21.44 -4.41
CA SER A 504 -10.82 22.55 -3.45
C SER A 504 -11.96 22.35 -2.44
N PRO A 505 -11.81 22.76 -1.17
CA PRO A 505 -12.87 22.71 -0.14
C PRO A 505 -14.17 23.40 -0.55
N CYS A 506 -14.12 24.34 -1.52
CA CYS A 506 -15.31 24.96 -2.10
C CYS A 506 -16.32 23.91 -2.60
N HIS A 507 -15.83 22.84 -3.23
CA HIS A 507 -16.68 21.76 -3.75
C HIS A 507 -17.41 21.02 -2.62
N GLY A 508 -16.72 20.74 -1.51
CA GLY A 508 -17.32 20.10 -0.33
C GLY A 508 -18.38 20.98 0.34
N ARG A 509 -18.11 22.28 0.49
CA ARG A 509 -19.09 23.24 1.03
C ARG A 509 -20.33 23.34 0.15
N PHE A 510 -20.13 23.32 -1.18
CA PHE A 510 -21.25 23.28 -2.13
C PHE A 510 -22.11 22.02 -1.95
N LEU A 511 -21.50 20.85 -1.87
CA LEU A 511 -22.21 19.58 -1.63
C LEU A 511 -23.02 19.63 -0.33
N ALA A 512 -22.40 20.06 0.77
CA ALA A 512 -23.05 20.16 2.07
C ALA A 512 -24.23 21.16 2.08
N ALA A 513 -24.14 22.22 1.28
CA ALA A 513 -25.21 23.22 1.17
C ALA A 513 -26.39 22.76 0.29
N HIS A 514 -26.20 21.74 -0.58
CA HIS A 514 -27.22 21.29 -1.54
C HIS A 514 -27.73 19.87 -1.30
N ILE A 515 -27.21 19.17 -0.29
CA ILE A 515 -27.75 17.88 0.20
C ILE A 515 -28.43 18.16 1.53
N ASP A 516 -29.72 17.89 1.62
CA ASP A 516 -30.49 18.17 2.83
C ASP A 516 -29.98 17.40 4.03
N GLY A 517 -29.79 18.09 5.16
CA GLY A 517 -29.27 17.48 6.40
C GLY A 517 -27.82 16.99 6.35
N ALA A 518 -27.03 17.33 5.32
CA ALA A 518 -25.63 16.92 5.25
C ALA A 518 -24.78 17.57 6.34
N ARG A 519 -23.93 16.76 7.00
CA ARG A 519 -22.90 17.24 7.91
C ARG A 519 -21.64 17.57 7.11
N TYR A 520 -20.94 18.62 7.51
CA TYR A 520 -19.70 19.04 6.85
C TYR A 520 -18.54 19.08 7.86
N PHE A 521 -17.41 18.45 7.48
CA PHE A 521 -16.22 18.36 8.31
C PHE A 521 -14.97 18.76 7.52
N GLU A 522 -14.28 19.82 7.96
CA GLU A 522 -13.01 20.27 7.39
C GLU A 522 -11.85 19.92 8.30
N GLN A 523 -10.74 19.50 7.69
CA GLN A 523 -9.49 19.24 8.40
C GLN A 523 -8.32 20.03 7.83
N PRO A 524 -7.33 20.44 8.67
CA PRO A 524 -6.04 20.89 8.18
C PRO A 524 -5.33 19.80 7.35
N GLY A 525 -4.39 20.21 6.50
CA GLY A 525 -3.57 19.32 5.68
C GLY A 525 -3.68 19.63 4.21
N ASP A 526 -2.65 19.25 3.47
CA ASP A 526 -2.46 19.55 2.05
C ASP A 526 -2.53 18.29 1.15
N HIS A 527 -2.82 17.14 1.76
CA HIS A 527 -2.85 15.87 1.07
C HIS A 527 -4.27 15.32 0.97
N SER A 528 -4.46 14.50 -0.03
CA SER A 528 -5.71 13.81 -0.28
C SER A 528 -6.09 12.90 0.90
N LEU A 529 -7.37 12.83 1.23
CA LEU A 529 -7.93 12.24 2.46
C LEU A 529 -7.39 10.83 2.81
N ARG A 530 -7.22 9.96 1.81
CA ARG A 530 -6.76 8.56 2.02
C ARG A 530 -5.31 8.43 2.47
N PHE A 531 -4.54 9.51 2.37
CA PHE A 531 -3.15 9.58 2.79
C PHE A 531 -2.99 10.32 4.12
N ALA A 532 -4.02 10.31 4.95
CA ALA A 532 -4.02 10.93 6.26
C ALA A 532 -3.00 10.26 7.18
N GLY A 533 -1.92 10.98 7.49
CA GLY A 533 -0.89 10.54 8.45
C GLY A 533 -1.47 10.28 9.85
N SER A 534 -0.72 9.55 10.67
CA SER A 534 -1.17 9.03 11.97
C SER A 534 -1.64 10.09 12.98
N GLY A 535 -1.17 11.35 12.90
CA GLY A 535 -1.53 12.40 13.84
C GLY A 535 -2.90 13.04 13.61
N ASP A 536 -3.30 13.21 12.34
CA ASP A 536 -4.56 13.86 11.94
C ASP A 536 -5.73 12.87 11.80
N SER A 537 -5.44 11.57 11.84
CA SER A 537 -6.42 10.52 11.54
C SER A 537 -7.43 10.30 12.66
N ASP A 538 -7.10 10.61 13.92
CA ASP A 538 -8.00 10.33 15.05
C ASP A 538 -9.26 11.19 15.03
N ALA A 539 -9.14 12.49 14.74
CA ALA A 539 -10.28 13.39 14.59
C ALA A 539 -11.17 12.98 13.39
N LEU A 540 -10.55 12.57 12.28
CA LEU A 540 -11.27 12.09 11.09
C LEU A 540 -12.09 10.83 11.38
N PHE A 541 -11.46 9.82 11.96
CA PHE A 541 -12.14 8.56 12.26
C PHE A 541 -13.12 8.68 13.42
N GLY A 542 -12.88 9.59 14.38
CA GLY A 542 -13.85 9.98 15.39
C GLY A 542 -15.12 10.55 14.76
N GLU A 543 -14.99 11.54 13.85
CA GLU A 543 -16.12 12.13 13.15
C GLU A 543 -16.89 11.11 12.30
N ILE A 544 -16.20 10.22 11.56
CA ILE A 544 -16.85 9.16 10.79
C ILE A 544 -17.58 8.18 11.73
N ALA A 545 -16.98 7.78 12.86
CA ALA A 545 -17.59 6.87 13.82
C ALA A 545 -18.85 7.47 14.45
N ASP A 546 -18.79 8.73 14.89
CA ASP A 546 -19.90 9.47 15.49
C ASP A 546 -21.05 9.65 14.49
N PHE A 547 -20.71 10.00 13.24
CA PHE A 547 -21.69 10.10 12.17
C PHE A 547 -22.39 8.77 11.91
N LEU A 548 -21.63 7.67 11.79
CA LEU A 548 -22.19 6.34 11.55
C LEU A 548 -22.98 5.81 12.74
N ALA A 549 -22.64 6.19 13.97
CA ALA A 549 -23.40 5.85 15.17
C ALA A 549 -24.74 6.60 15.22
N ALA A 550 -24.74 7.91 14.87
CA ALA A 550 -25.94 8.74 14.84
C ALA A 550 -26.91 8.36 13.69
N GLY A 551 -26.37 7.88 12.56
CA GLY A 551 -27.14 7.50 11.37
C GLY A 551 -27.81 6.13 11.43
N ALA A 552 -27.82 5.44 12.56
CA ALA A 552 -28.52 4.18 12.78
C ALA A 552 -30.04 4.38 12.98
N ALA A 553 -30.70 5.24 12.18
CA ALA A 553 -32.13 5.43 12.21
C ALA A 553 -32.87 4.23 11.56
N PRO A 554 -34.09 3.88 12.02
CA PRO A 554 -34.88 2.75 11.49
C PRO A 554 -35.22 2.96 10.01
N ASP A 555 -35.50 1.86 9.31
CA ASP A 555 -35.85 1.80 7.89
C ASP A 555 -37.08 2.73 7.56
N SER A 556 -36.80 4.02 7.39
CA SER A 556 -37.77 4.94 6.80
C SER A 556 -37.77 4.68 5.29
N GLU A 557 -38.92 4.41 4.71
CA GLU A 557 -39.03 4.33 3.26
C GLU A 557 -38.65 5.67 2.66
N PRO A 558 -37.67 5.72 1.72
CA PRO A 558 -37.31 6.96 1.06
C PRO A 558 -38.52 7.44 0.26
N GLY A 559 -39.07 8.59 0.62
CA GLY A 559 -40.21 9.19 -0.06
C GLY A 559 -39.90 9.64 -1.47
N HIS A 560 -38.60 9.96 -1.75
CA HIS A 560 -38.14 10.51 -3.00
C HIS A 560 -36.97 9.72 -3.55
N ILE A 561 -36.92 9.53 -4.89
CA ILE A 561 -35.82 8.92 -5.61
C ILE A 561 -35.52 9.70 -6.88
N LEU A 562 -34.29 9.65 -7.37
CA LEU A 562 -33.96 10.08 -8.72
C LEU A 562 -34.36 8.97 -9.71
N ALA A 563 -35.26 9.26 -10.64
CA ALA A 563 -35.61 8.34 -11.72
C ALA A 563 -35.58 9.06 -13.08
N THR A 564 -35.30 8.28 -14.12
CA THR A 564 -35.48 8.75 -15.50
C THR A 564 -36.87 8.33 -15.99
N VAL A 565 -37.65 9.30 -16.38
CA VAL A 565 -38.99 9.09 -16.92
C VAL A 565 -38.94 9.15 -18.42
N LEU A 566 -39.53 8.16 -19.07
CA LEU A 566 -39.74 8.10 -20.52
C LEU A 566 -41.24 8.26 -20.78
N HIS A 567 -41.59 9.19 -21.66
CA HIS A 567 -42.94 9.36 -22.20
C HIS A 567 -42.92 9.18 -23.72
N VAL A 568 -43.66 8.19 -24.21
CA VAL A 568 -43.78 7.90 -25.64
C VAL A 568 -45.19 8.16 -26.09
N ARG A 569 -45.35 8.99 -27.09
CA ARG A 569 -46.64 9.35 -27.67
C ARG A 569 -47.13 8.26 -28.64
N THR A 570 -47.41 7.09 -28.08
CA THR A 570 -48.00 5.92 -28.77
C THR A 570 -48.89 5.18 -27.81
N PRO A 571 -50.00 4.57 -28.31
CA PRO A 571 -50.88 3.79 -27.46
C PRO A 571 -50.15 2.67 -26.71
N PRO A 572 -50.48 2.42 -25.44
CA PRO A 572 -49.94 1.30 -24.70
C PRO A 572 -50.26 -0.03 -25.40
N SER A 573 -49.23 -0.87 -25.56
CA SER A 573 -49.39 -2.22 -26.11
C SER A 573 -48.60 -3.21 -25.27
N GLU A 574 -48.95 -4.47 -25.37
CA GLU A 574 -48.21 -5.53 -24.69
C GLU A 574 -46.78 -5.65 -25.18
N ALA A 575 -46.55 -5.35 -26.49
CA ALA A 575 -45.22 -5.28 -27.08
C ALA A 575 -44.39 -4.14 -26.48
N ALA A 576 -44.97 -2.97 -26.29
CA ALA A 576 -44.32 -1.84 -25.65
C ALA A 576 -43.97 -2.13 -24.17
N ALA A 577 -44.89 -2.75 -23.43
CA ALA A 577 -44.64 -3.15 -22.04
C ALA A 577 -43.49 -4.19 -21.94
N ARG A 578 -43.41 -5.15 -22.86
CA ARG A 578 -42.29 -6.11 -22.93
C ARG A 578 -40.95 -5.44 -23.22
N LEU A 579 -40.93 -4.44 -24.11
CA LEU A 579 -39.73 -3.66 -24.39
C LEU A 579 -39.26 -2.83 -23.18
N VAL A 580 -40.21 -2.16 -22.52
CA VAL A 580 -39.93 -1.44 -21.27
C VAL A 580 -39.26 -2.37 -20.24
N ALA A 581 -39.89 -3.53 -19.99
CA ALA A 581 -39.36 -4.51 -19.04
C ALA A 581 -38.00 -5.07 -19.46
N ARG A 582 -37.80 -5.35 -20.77
CA ARG A 582 -36.53 -5.85 -21.32
C ARG A 582 -35.36 -4.85 -21.11
N HIS A 583 -35.65 -3.57 -21.17
CA HIS A 583 -34.68 -2.50 -20.92
C HIS A 583 -34.59 -2.09 -19.45
N GLY A 584 -35.18 -2.86 -18.54
CA GLY A 584 -35.12 -2.62 -17.08
C GLY A 584 -36.03 -1.50 -16.59
N GLY A 585 -36.99 -1.08 -17.40
CA GLY A 585 -38.00 -0.07 -17.03
C GLY A 585 -39.18 -0.66 -16.27
N GLN A 586 -39.84 0.20 -15.52
CA GLN A 586 -41.14 -0.10 -14.87
C GLN A 586 -42.23 0.71 -15.56
N PRO A 587 -43.25 0.08 -16.16
CA PRO A 587 -44.37 0.79 -16.76
C PRO A 587 -45.19 1.50 -15.67
N LEU A 588 -45.64 2.70 -15.99
CA LEU A 588 -46.50 3.51 -15.14
C LEU A 588 -47.89 3.58 -15.73
N ALA A 589 -48.89 3.56 -14.85
CA ALA A 589 -50.27 3.92 -15.25
C ALA A 589 -50.32 5.45 -15.47
N GLY A 590 -50.55 5.86 -16.71
CA GLY A 590 -50.65 7.29 -17.08
C GLY A 590 -52.05 7.64 -17.62
N PRO A 591 -52.47 8.91 -17.52
CA PRO A 591 -53.69 9.35 -18.21
C PRO A 591 -53.44 9.39 -19.74
N GLY A 592 -54.33 8.76 -20.51
CA GLY A 592 -54.33 8.86 -21.96
C GLY A 592 -53.65 7.72 -22.73
N GLN A 593 -53.52 7.89 -24.05
CA GLN A 593 -52.92 6.91 -24.99
C GLN A 593 -51.41 7.09 -25.14
N ALA A 594 -50.66 6.98 -24.03
CA ALA A 594 -49.22 7.13 -24.06
C ALA A 594 -48.54 6.01 -23.24
N VAL A 595 -47.35 5.56 -23.68
CA VAL A 595 -46.48 4.71 -22.88
C VAL A 595 -45.69 5.58 -21.95
N LEU A 596 -45.86 5.38 -20.63
CA LEU A 596 -45.09 6.05 -19.59
C LEU A 596 -44.33 4.98 -18.81
N ALA A 597 -43.04 5.20 -18.57
CA ALA A 597 -42.20 4.28 -17.83
C ALA A 597 -41.07 5.00 -17.07
N THR A 598 -40.65 4.41 -15.95
CA THR A 598 -39.47 4.84 -15.22
C THR A 598 -38.34 3.87 -15.42
N PHE A 599 -37.12 4.42 -15.41
CA PHE A 599 -35.84 3.71 -15.52
C PHE A 599 -34.90 4.20 -14.42
N SER A 600 -34.03 3.32 -13.97
CA SER A 600 -32.97 3.70 -13.03
C SER A 600 -31.92 4.62 -13.66
N THR A 601 -31.81 4.60 -15.01
CA THR A 601 -30.76 5.34 -15.72
C THR A 601 -31.24 5.92 -17.05
N PRO A 602 -30.72 7.10 -17.48
CA PRO A 602 -31.08 7.73 -18.74
C PRO A 602 -30.74 6.89 -19.97
N GLY A 603 -29.61 6.16 -19.99
CA GLY A 603 -29.23 5.31 -21.12
C GLY A 603 -30.19 4.15 -21.35
N GLN A 604 -30.75 3.56 -20.27
CA GLN A 604 -31.80 2.55 -20.39
C GLN A 604 -33.06 3.14 -21.06
N ALA A 605 -33.46 4.34 -20.67
CA ALA A 605 -34.60 5.02 -21.22
C ALA A 605 -34.41 5.35 -22.71
N ILE A 606 -33.21 5.83 -23.13
CA ILE A 606 -32.90 6.12 -24.53
C ILE A 606 -32.92 4.83 -25.37
N ARG A 607 -32.25 3.75 -24.93
CA ARG A 607 -32.28 2.45 -25.64
C ARG A 607 -33.68 1.89 -25.77
N CYS A 608 -34.51 2.04 -24.73
CA CYS A 608 -35.92 1.67 -24.80
C CYS A 608 -36.69 2.54 -25.83
N ALA A 609 -36.49 3.86 -25.82
CA ALA A 609 -37.10 4.78 -26.78
C ALA A 609 -36.70 4.45 -28.22
N GLN A 610 -35.44 4.16 -28.48
CA GLN A 610 -34.92 3.72 -29.78
C GLN A 610 -35.59 2.41 -30.22
N ALA A 611 -35.70 1.42 -29.32
CA ALA A 611 -36.37 0.15 -29.62
C ALA A 611 -37.88 0.32 -29.90
N LEU A 612 -38.54 1.23 -29.19
CA LEU A 612 -39.96 1.57 -29.42
C LEU A 612 -40.14 2.34 -30.73
N GLY A 613 -39.15 3.20 -31.11
CA GLY A 613 -39.16 3.94 -32.37
C GLY A 613 -39.08 3.04 -33.62
N VAL A 614 -38.44 1.86 -33.52
CA VAL A 614 -38.42 0.84 -34.59
C VAL A 614 -39.82 0.25 -34.84
N ILE A 615 -40.71 0.23 -33.84
CA ILE A 615 -42.07 -0.31 -33.97
C ILE A 615 -43.07 0.70 -34.52
N GLY A 616 -42.77 2.01 -34.44
CA GLY A 616 -43.59 3.08 -34.97
C GLY A 616 -42.89 4.45 -34.82
N ALA A 617 -43.11 5.39 -35.73
CA ALA A 617 -42.53 6.72 -35.69
C ALA A 617 -43.05 7.55 -34.49
N ALA A 618 -42.83 7.09 -33.29
CA ALA A 618 -43.34 7.70 -32.06
C ALA A 618 -42.44 8.90 -31.63
N ALA A 619 -43.05 9.97 -31.15
CA ALA A 619 -42.36 11.07 -30.50
C ALA A 619 -42.07 10.71 -29.02
N CYS A 620 -40.85 10.89 -28.61
CA CYS A 620 -40.39 10.51 -27.26
C CYS A 620 -39.82 11.69 -26.49
N GLY A 621 -40.19 11.82 -25.21
CA GLY A 621 -39.56 12.73 -24.27
C GLY A 621 -38.94 11.97 -23.11
N ILE A 622 -37.73 12.42 -22.68
CA ILE A 622 -37.02 11.82 -21.54
C ILE A 622 -36.53 12.92 -20.62
N HIS A 623 -36.79 12.75 -19.34
CA HIS A 623 -36.25 13.62 -18.29
C HIS A 623 -35.86 12.80 -17.08
N SER A 624 -34.76 13.20 -16.43
CA SER A 624 -34.31 12.63 -15.15
C SER A 624 -34.52 13.67 -14.05
N GLY A 625 -35.23 13.29 -13.02
CA GLY A 625 -35.52 14.16 -11.89
C GLY A 625 -36.09 13.38 -10.72
N GLU A 626 -36.36 14.11 -9.65
CA GLU A 626 -36.96 13.57 -8.44
C GLU A 626 -38.41 13.10 -8.68
N VAL A 627 -38.67 11.90 -8.20
CA VAL A 627 -40.04 11.31 -8.18
C VAL A 627 -40.34 10.72 -6.82
N THR A 628 -41.63 10.76 -6.43
CA THR A 628 -42.15 10.09 -5.24
C THR A 628 -42.69 8.72 -5.64
N LEU A 629 -42.30 7.69 -4.92
CA LEU A 629 -42.86 6.35 -5.05
C LEU A 629 -43.94 6.19 -3.98
N ASP A 630 -45.16 5.94 -4.38
CA ASP A 630 -46.24 5.57 -3.48
C ASP A 630 -46.90 4.24 -3.91
N ARG A 631 -47.90 3.77 -3.16
CA ARG A 631 -48.60 2.51 -3.46
C ARG A 631 -49.37 2.56 -4.77
N ASP A 632 -49.71 3.78 -5.24
CA ASP A 632 -50.52 4.03 -6.43
C ASP A 632 -49.67 4.32 -7.66
N GLY A 633 -48.32 4.38 -7.52
CA GLY A 633 -47.41 4.57 -8.63
C GLY A 633 -46.31 5.63 -8.38
N VAL A 634 -45.86 6.29 -9.45
CA VAL A 634 -44.80 7.30 -9.43
C VAL A 634 -45.41 8.67 -9.71
N ARG A 635 -45.13 9.65 -8.86
CA ARG A 635 -45.56 11.05 -8.99
C ARG A 635 -44.37 11.99 -8.85
N GLY A 636 -44.56 13.23 -9.30
CA GLY A 636 -43.57 14.30 -9.14
C GLY A 636 -43.40 15.16 -10.37
N ALA A 637 -42.67 16.26 -10.21
CA ALA A 637 -42.42 17.23 -11.27
C ALA A 637 -41.78 16.58 -12.51
N ALA A 638 -40.87 15.60 -12.31
CA ALA A 638 -40.21 14.91 -13.40
C ALA A 638 -41.15 14.20 -14.37
N VAL A 639 -42.28 13.66 -13.88
CA VAL A 639 -43.28 13.01 -14.72
C VAL A 639 -43.96 14.05 -15.62
N HIS A 640 -44.31 15.21 -15.05
CA HIS A 640 -44.95 16.30 -15.80
C HIS A 640 -44.01 16.91 -16.82
N ILE A 641 -42.77 17.20 -16.41
CA ILE A 641 -41.71 17.75 -17.32
C ILE A 641 -41.48 16.82 -18.51
N THR A 642 -41.42 15.49 -18.26
CA THR A 642 -41.23 14.50 -19.33
C THR A 642 -42.37 14.53 -20.36
N ALA A 643 -43.59 14.69 -19.93
CA ALA A 643 -44.73 14.81 -20.83
C ALA A 643 -44.65 16.10 -21.68
N CYS A 644 -44.25 17.21 -21.08
CA CYS A 644 -44.01 18.48 -21.81
C CYS A 644 -42.86 18.34 -22.83
N VAL A 645 -41.76 17.68 -22.47
CA VAL A 645 -40.65 17.41 -23.39
C VAL A 645 -41.10 16.54 -24.57
N ALA A 646 -41.90 15.50 -24.32
CA ALA A 646 -42.49 14.63 -25.36
C ALA A 646 -43.43 15.37 -26.29
N ALA A 647 -44.13 16.39 -25.79
CA ALA A 647 -45.03 17.22 -26.61
C ALA A 647 -44.25 18.06 -27.65
N LEU A 648 -43.00 18.42 -27.37
CA LEU A 648 -42.12 19.19 -28.27
C LEU A 648 -41.36 18.29 -29.26
N ALA A 649 -41.37 16.99 -29.08
CA ALA A 649 -40.68 16.03 -29.96
C ALA A 649 -41.48 15.84 -31.26
N ARG A 650 -40.80 15.74 -32.39
CA ARG A 650 -41.36 15.40 -33.71
C ARG A 650 -41.59 13.87 -33.78
N PRO A 651 -42.42 13.37 -34.69
CA PRO A 651 -42.52 11.95 -34.96
C PRO A 651 -41.15 11.32 -35.26
N GLY A 652 -40.82 10.25 -34.56
CA GLY A 652 -39.52 9.56 -34.68
C GLY A 652 -38.36 10.24 -33.95
N GLU A 653 -38.60 11.34 -33.22
CA GLU A 653 -37.56 12.08 -32.50
C GLU A 653 -37.57 11.70 -31.00
N ILE A 654 -36.39 11.58 -30.43
CA ILE A 654 -36.16 11.42 -28.99
C ILE A 654 -35.60 12.75 -28.47
N VAL A 655 -36.37 13.46 -27.67
CA VAL A 655 -35.98 14.73 -27.05
C VAL A 655 -35.70 14.51 -25.59
N VAL A 656 -34.59 15.06 -25.12
CA VAL A 656 -34.14 14.90 -23.74
C VAL A 656 -33.88 16.26 -23.09
N SER A 657 -34.04 16.34 -21.78
CA SER A 657 -33.64 17.52 -21.01
C SER A 657 -32.12 17.62 -20.86
N ARG A 658 -31.62 18.79 -20.48
CA ARG A 658 -30.21 19.03 -20.14
C ARG A 658 -29.72 18.05 -19.06
N THR A 659 -30.56 17.78 -18.03
CA THR A 659 -30.24 16.81 -16.97
C THR A 659 -29.89 15.44 -17.53
N VAL A 660 -30.66 14.94 -18.50
CA VAL A 660 -30.40 13.64 -19.15
C VAL A 660 -29.07 13.66 -19.88
N ARG A 661 -28.78 14.73 -20.66
CA ARG A 661 -27.52 14.89 -21.36
C ARG A 661 -26.34 14.90 -20.39
N ASP A 662 -26.43 15.69 -19.32
CA ASP A 662 -25.35 15.85 -18.34
C ASP A 662 -25.09 14.56 -17.55
N LEU A 663 -26.11 13.75 -17.26
CA LEU A 663 -25.98 12.43 -16.64
C LEU A 663 -25.39 11.36 -17.58
N LEU A 664 -25.42 11.59 -18.90
CA LEU A 664 -24.88 10.71 -19.93
C LEU A 664 -23.50 11.19 -20.44
N ALA A 665 -22.82 12.05 -19.71
CA ALA A 665 -21.45 12.46 -20.03
C ALA A 665 -20.54 11.22 -20.23
N GLY A 666 -19.82 11.17 -21.36
CA GLY A 666 -18.98 10.03 -21.73
C GLY A 666 -19.70 8.82 -22.31
N ALA A 667 -21.03 8.84 -22.47
CA ALA A 667 -21.82 7.70 -22.96
C ALA A 667 -21.84 7.54 -24.51
N GLY A 668 -21.08 8.34 -25.24
CA GLY A 668 -21.01 8.27 -26.71
C GLY A 668 -22.26 8.72 -27.45
N TYR A 669 -23.30 9.20 -26.76
CA TYR A 669 -24.48 9.77 -27.42
C TYR A 669 -24.16 11.14 -28.00
N VAL A 670 -24.60 11.37 -29.24
CA VAL A 670 -24.52 12.68 -29.89
C VAL A 670 -25.85 13.42 -29.65
N PHE A 671 -25.75 14.60 -29.03
CA PHE A 671 -26.87 15.43 -28.70
C PHE A 671 -26.89 16.70 -29.60
N ILE A 672 -28.04 16.93 -30.24
CA ILE A 672 -28.29 18.10 -31.10
C ILE A 672 -29.06 19.11 -30.27
N ASP A 673 -28.53 20.32 -30.12
CA ASP A 673 -29.18 21.39 -29.37
C ASP A 673 -30.51 21.78 -29.99
N ARG A 674 -31.56 21.83 -29.17
CA ARG A 674 -32.93 22.27 -29.59
C ARG A 674 -33.30 23.62 -29.01
N GLY A 675 -32.38 24.28 -28.30
CA GLY A 675 -32.61 25.58 -27.67
C GLY A 675 -33.35 25.50 -26.34
N SER A 676 -33.65 26.69 -25.80
CA SER A 676 -34.40 26.86 -24.55
C SER A 676 -35.89 26.90 -24.80
N HIS A 677 -36.66 26.19 -23.97
CA HIS A 677 -38.11 26.05 -24.06
C HIS A 677 -38.77 26.25 -22.70
N ARG A 678 -39.92 26.89 -22.66
CA ARG A 678 -40.77 26.88 -21.47
C ARG A 678 -41.64 25.62 -21.46
N LEU A 679 -41.63 24.88 -20.34
CA LEU A 679 -42.35 23.62 -20.20
C LEU A 679 -43.60 23.82 -19.32
N GLY A 680 -44.79 23.69 -19.90
CA GLY A 680 -46.04 23.88 -19.20
C GLY A 680 -46.21 25.31 -18.65
N ASP A 681 -46.71 25.39 -17.39
CA ASP A 681 -46.92 26.67 -16.70
C ASP A 681 -45.65 27.18 -15.97
N SER A 682 -44.52 26.49 -16.12
CA SER A 682 -43.27 26.90 -15.47
C SER A 682 -42.72 28.21 -16.03
N ALA A 683 -42.29 29.11 -15.16
CA ALA A 683 -41.57 30.32 -15.53
C ALA A 683 -40.11 30.06 -15.97
N GLU A 684 -39.61 28.85 -15.71
CA GLU A 684 -38.23 28.47 -16.02
C GLU A 684 -38.04 28.05 -17.47
N GLU A 685 -36.90 28.41 -18.04
CA GLU A 685 -36.46 27.98 -19.37
C GLU A 685 -35.64 26.69 -19.27
N TRP A 686 -36.00 25.70 -20.07
CA TRP A 686 -35.39 24.37 -20.10
C TRP A 686 -34.64 24.19 -21.42
N GLN A 687 -33.32 23.92 -21.30
CA GLN A 687 -32.52 23.54 -22.46
C GLN A 687 -32.82 22.09 -22.85
N LEU A 688 -33.19 21.88 -24.11
CA LEU A 688 -33.55 20.57 -24.64
C LEU A 688 -32.59 20.15 -25.76
N PHE A 689 -32.46 18.85 -25.93
CA PHE A 689 -31.58 18.23 -26.92
C PHE A 689 -32.30 17.10 -27.64
N ALA A 690 -32.04 16.92 -28.94
CA ALA A 690 -32.45 15.71 -29.65
C ALA A 690 -31.30 14.69 -29.62
N VAL A 691 -31.63 13.42 -29.39
CA VAL A 691 -30.66 12.32 -29.51
C VAL A 691 -30.47 12.02 -31.00
N ALA A 692 -29.24 12.12 -31.52
CA ALA A 692 -28.97 11.76 -32.92
C ALA A 692 -29.25 10.26 -33.15
N PRO A 693 -29.76 9.87 -34.33
CA PRO A 693 -29.84 8.47 -34.73
C PRO A 693 -28.45 7.85 -34.67
N GLY A 694 -28.30 6.73 -33.95
CA GLY A 694 -27.04 5.96 -33.86
C GLY A 694 -26.80 5.10 -35.08
#